data_dd8652bef266fa0e127bd11e9f203308
#
_entry.id   dd8652bef266fa0e127bd11e9f203308
#
_cell.length_a   1.000
_cell.length_b   1.000
_cell.length_c   1.000
_cell.angle_alpha   90.00
_cell.angle_beta   90.00
_cell.angle_gamma   90.00
#
_symmetry.space_group_name_H-M   'P 1'
#
loop_
_entity.id
_entity.type
_entity.pdbx_description
1 polymer ?
#
loop_
_entity_poly.entity_id
_entity_poly.type
_entity_poly.pdbx_seq_one_letter_code
_entity_poly.pdbx_strand_id
1 'polypeptide(L)'
;MRVWKVAQDRLVAADPGLVRLRLAGIAVGGIVLSILVLLLLGRPIPTMMVACIAAMNSAFSVNDKTPKDQAITLALVLVCGSASLTVAAFGATAPPLDSVLFVLLIFVAVYAQRFAPRGTAMGALSFFMFFFAMFLAIHPRQLPEYILALAIGLAANAVMRFAVLRRRPEGELLRARRAFRARISAVLRAAAACLASGGSEWRINQLRKADTRLHEAVLMIEDTIGDLFDETGTQLLRRRLLAVELACQWLAITVRRTAEEDGLPEAVRDDLIASLLRLDSLIERDPRELPVISDTEEFSKMLVAGSRLAERTEPGDEVRRAIAELALADVNAQRVAEKDYSAETELPGEDTEEEPGKVFAYDNRTRSAIQAMVGGGLAVLGGELISDARWYWAVLTVFVVFLNTSTAGATFVKGFRRVTGTLGGIFGGMLLALLVTGNTIATVVLILVCVFCLVYVARVSQLLMAFFITCMLGLLYSLLGTFSIEVLWVRVAETAIGAAAGLIAAILVVPVRTRTVMVSDIDAALVDLCEFLSSAEALLSGRENVNVIELSRELDRSVEKVRTTIEPLTHPISLASRRDYGWYVMSTLERLAFRARQIAARSEPGLLPADDRLSAVVERISRNIDVLRDALDGDERGRLVRNTATPETRETDNAPARSVLTSLGRLEAGIIALGRAFEVPVAEPARSVQQNVRRRTASAQAEGDRVTSTSQDSVRRSTQ
;
A
#
# COMPACT_ATOMS: atom_id res chain seq x y z
N MET A 1 29.37 -18.13 -7.71
CA MET A 1 27.98 -18.40 -8.07
C MET A 1 26.98 -18.08 -6.95
N ARG A 2 27.15 -18.53 -5.70
CA ARG A 2 26.21 -18.22 -4.58
C ARG A 2 25.99 -16.72 -4.31
N VAL A 3 27.06 -15.90 -4.29
CA VAL A 3 26.95 -14.45 -4.02
C VAL A 3 26.13 -13.73 -5.08
N TRP A 4 26.26 -14.11 -6.34
CA TRP A 4 25.47 -13.54 -7.46
C TRP A 4 24.00 -13.93 -7.38
N LYS A 5 23.68 -15.20 -7.05
CA LYS A 5 22.29 -15.64 -6.81
C LYS A 5 21.66 -14.87 -5.65
N VAL A 6 22.35 -14.76 -4.51
CA VAL A 6 21.85 -13.99 -3.35
C VAL A 6 21.65 -12.51 -3.67
N ALA A 7 22.52 -11.90 -4.48
CA ALA A 7 22.35 -10.52 -4.93
C ALA A 7 21.16 -10.38 -5.88
N GLN A 8 20.98 -11.32 -6.80
CA GLN A 8 19.86 -11.38 -7.73
C GLN A 8 18.52 -11.58 -6.99
N ASP A 9 18.48 -12.50 -6.02
CA ASP A 9 17.29 -12.77 -5.22
C ASP A 9 16.92 -11.56 -4.34
N ARG A 10 17.91 -10.84 -3.79
CA ARG A 10 17.67 -9.58 -3.06
C ARG A 10 17.15 -8.48 -3.96
N LEU A 11 17.64 -8.40 -5.19
CA LEU A 11 17.21 -7.39 -6.17
C LEU A 11 15.79 -7.68 -6.66
N VAL A 12 15.47 -8.94 -6.96
CA VAL A 12 14.12 -9.39 -7.32
C VAL A 12 13.16 -9.25 -6.13
N ALA A 13 13.62 -9.52 -4.91
CA ALA A 13 12.83 -9.30 -3.70
C ALA A 13 12.57 -7.81 -3.39
N ALA A 14 13.47 -6.91 -3.83
CA ALA A 14 13.31 -5.47 -3.68
C ALA A 14 12.41 -4.85 -4.77
N ASP A 15 12.38 -5.44 -5.96
CA ASP A 15 11.57 -5.01 -7.11
C ASP A 15 10.89 -6.24 -7.75
N PRO A 16 9.80 -6.76 -7.13
CA PRO A 16 9.05 -7.89 -7.66
C PRO A 16 8.56 -7.58 -9.09
N GLY A 17 8.83 -8.47 -10.03
CA GLY A 17 8.51 -8.23 -11.45
C GLY A 17 9.50 -7.32 -12.20
N LEU A 18 10.50 -6.71 -11.51
CA LEU A 18 11.46 -5.75 -12.08
C LEU A 18 10.77 -4.53 -12.74
N VAL A 19 9.63 -4.11 -12.20
CA VAL A 19 8.83 -3.00 -12.75
C VAL A 19 9.61 -1.68 -12.67
N ARG A 20 10.27 -1.40 -11.54
CA ARG A 20 11.07 -0.17 -11.36
C ARG A 20 12.29 -0.17 -12.26
N LEU A 21 12.99 -1.31 -12.33
CA LEU A 21 14.14 -1.50 -13.21
C LEU A 21 13.76 -1.28 -14.67
N ARG A 22 12.62 -1.83 -15.08
CA ARG A 22 12.08 -1.68 -16.44
C ARG A 22 11.73 -0.21 -16.75
N LEU A 23 11.02 0.48 -15.85
CA LEU A 23 10.69 1.89 -16.01
C LEU A 23 11.94 2.77 -16.10
N ALA A 24 12.94 2.52 -15.24
CA ALA A 24 14.22 3.22 -15.29
C ALA A 24 14.96 2.92 -16.61
N GLY A 25 14.91 1.67 -17.08
CA GLY A 25 15.46 1.28 -18.39
C GLY A 25 14.74 1.96 -19.56
N ILE A 26 13.41 2.07 -19.53
CA ILE A 26 12.62 2.79 -20.54
C ILE A 26 12.98 4.27 -20.55
N ALA A 27 13.12 4.89 -19.38
CA ALA A 27 13.49 6.30 -19.27
C ALA A 27 14.89 6.58 -19.86
N VAL A 28 15.89 5.82 -19.39
CA VAL A 28 17.28 6.01 -19.85
C VAL A 28 17.43 5.64 -21.34
N GLY A 29 16.86 4.50 -21.75
CA GLY A 29 16.91 4.10 -23.16
C GLY A 29 16.16 5.07 -24.09
N GLY A 30 15.02 5.62 -23.64
CA GLY A 30 14.28 6.65 -24.34
C GLY A 30 15.08 7.94 -24.47
N ILE A 31 15.79 8.38 -23.41
CA ILE A 31 16.68 9.53 -23.44
C ILE A 31 17.84 9.30 -24.44
N VAL A 32 18.53 8.16 -24.32
CA VAL A 32 19.67 7.84 -25.20
C VAL A 32 19.23 7.81 -26.66
N LEU A 33 18.10 7.16 -26.97
CA LEU A 33 17.57 7.11 -28.32
C LEU A 33 17.17 8.50 -28.83
N SER A 34 16.57 9.34 -27.98
CA SER A 34 16.19 10.72 -28.34
C SER A 34 17.41 11.57 -28.65
N ILE A 35 18.45 11.48 -27.83
CA ILE A 35 19.73 12.20 -28.04
C ILE A 35 20.36 11.73 -29.35
N LEU A 36 20.42 10.43 -29.59
CA LEU A 36 21.02 9.88 -30.82
C LEU A 36 20.30 10.38 -32.08
N VAL A 37 18.97 10.32 -32.10
CA VAL A 37 18.16 10.80 -33.23
C VAL A 37 18.36 12.29 -33.49
N LEU A 38 18.30 13.11 -32.42
CA LEU A 38 18.45 14.59 -32.54
C LEU A 38 19.87 14.99 -32.87
N LEU A 39 20.88 14.25 -32.43
CA LEU A 39 22.28 14.45 -32.78
C LEU A 39 22.49 14.18 -34.27
N LEU A 40 21.91 13.07 -34.80
CA LEU A 40 21.95 12.75 -36.25
C LEU A 40 21.24 13.83 -37.08
N LEU A 41 20.22 14.48 -36.54
CA LEU A 41 19.51 15.60 -37.16
C LEU A 41 20.23 16.94 -36.99
N GLY A 42 21.39 16.98 -36.34
CA GLY A 42 22.19 18.19 -36.08
C GLY A 42 21.50 19.23 -35.18
N ARG A 43 20.62 18.81 -34.27
CA ARG A 43 19.85 19.73 -33.44
C ARG A 43 20.64 20.20 -32.19
N PRO A 44 20.41 21.43 -31.72
CA PRO A 44 21.16 21.98 -30.57
C PRO A 44 20.72 21.29 -29.24
N ILE A 45 21.57 21.43 -28.21
CA ILE A 45 21.36 20.83 -26.89
C ILE A 45 20.02 21.25 -26.26
N PRO A 46 19.53 22.49 -26.32
CA PRO A 46 18.23 22.86 -25.75
C PRO A 46 17.06 22.05 -26.32
N THR A 47 17.07 21.77 -27.63
CA THR A 47 16.06 20.93 -28.31
C THR A 47 16.12 19.48 -27.81
N MET A 48 17.34 18.94 -27.61
CA MET A 48 17.53 17.60 -27.03
C MET A 48 16.97 17.51 -25.60
N MET A 49 17.08 18.56 -24.80
CA MET A 49 16.55 18.58 -23.41
C MET A 49 15.05 18.33 -23.38
N VAL A 50 14.26 18.96 -24.26
CA VAL A 50 12.81 18.77 -24.33
C VAL A 50 12.46 17.31 -24.64
N ALA A 51 13.16 16.70 -25.60
CA ALA A 51 12.96 15.28 -25.93
C ALA A 51 13.32 14.35 -24.75
N CYS A 52 14.44 14.64 -24.07
CA CYS A 52 14.87 13.87 -22.89
C CYS A 52 13.85 13.92 -21.75
N ILE A 53 13.32 15.11 -21.48
CA ILE A 53 12.31 15.31 -20.45
C ILE A 53 10.99 14.62 -20.83
N ALA A 54 10.57 14.70 -22.09
CA ALA A 54 9.39 13.99 -22.59
C ALA A 54 9.55 12.48 -22.44
N ALA A 55 10.69 11.91 -22.85
CA ALA A 55 11.00 10.50 -22.70
C ALA A 55 11.04 10.03 -21.24
N MET A 56 11.66 10.82 -20.37
CA MET A 56 11.74 10.54 -18.93
C MET A 56 10.38 10.62 -18.27
N ASN A 57 9.65 11.72 -18.44
CA ASN A 57 8.36 11.93 -17.77
C ASN A 57 7.33 10.89 -18.22
N SER A 58 7.21 10.60 -19.52
CA SER A 58 6.29 9.60 -20.02
C SER A 58 6.63 8.17 -19.53
N ALA A 59 7.89 7.88 -19.19
CA ALA A 59 8.26 6.57 -18.67
C ALA A 59 7.58 6.24 -17.34
N PHE A 60 7.42 7.21 -16.42
CA PHE A 60 6.81 6.97 -15.13
C PHE A 60 5.38 7.51 -14.98
N SER A 61 4.92 8.41 -15.85
CA SER A 61 3.55 8.95 -15.76
C SER A 61 2.51 8.15 -16.55
N VAL A 62 2.91 7.46 -17.63
CA VAL A 62 2.02 6.59 -18.41
C VAL A 62 1.93 5.21 -17.76
N ASN A 63 0.85 4.99 -17.00
CA ASN A 63 0.65 3.79 -16.17
C ASN A 63 -0.66 3.05 -16.49
N ASP A 64 -1.16 3.17 -17.74
CA ASP A 64 -2.36 2.45 -18.18
C ASP A 64 -2.13 0.93 -18.19
N LYS A 65 -3.19 0.15 -17.92
CA LYS A 65 -3.13 -1.31 -17.81
C LYS A 65 -2.76 -1.97 -19.13
N THR A 66 -3.41 -1.58 -20.24
CA THR A 66 -3.21 -2.23 -21.55
C THR A 66 -2.21 -1.48 -22.45
N PRO A 67 -1.48 -2.18 -23.32
CA PRO A 67 -0.59 -1.52 -24.30
C PRO A 67 -1.31 -0.56 -25.23
N LYS A 68 -2.58 -0.85 -25.59
CA LYS A 68 -3.42 0.03 -26.41
C LYS A 68 -3.71 1.35 -25.72
N ASP A 69 -4.11 1.27 -24.45
CA ASP A 69 -4.38 2.46 -23.62
C ASP A 69 -3.13 3.29 -23.40
N GLN A 70 -1.97 2.65 -23.20
CA GLN A 70 -0.68 3.34 -23.11
C GLN A 70 -0.35 4.10 -24.39
N ALA A 71 -0.62 3.52 -25.57
CA ALA A 71 -0.41 4.20 -26.85
C ALA A 71 -1.36 5.40 -27.04
N ILE A 72 -2.63 5.26 -26.66
CA ILE A 72 -3.62 6.35 -26.67
C ILE A 72 -3.15 7.47 -25.73
N THR A 73 -2.74 7.13 -24.52
CA THR A 73 -2.26 8.12 -23.54
C THR A 73 -1.00 8.85 -24.06
N LEU A 74 -0.05 8.16 -24.71
CA LEU A 74 1.11 8.79 -25.33
C LEU A 74 0.71 9.77 -26.44
N ALA A 75 -0.29 9.42 -27.28
CA ALA A 75 -0.81 10.34 -28.30
C ALA A 75 -1.50 11.57 -27.71
N LEU A 76 -2.33 11.39 -26.69
CA LEU A 76 -2.98 12.51 -25.97
C LEU A 76 -1.95 13.41 -25.28
N VAL A 77 -0.94 12.84 -24.67
CA VAL A 77 0.18 13.55 -24.03
C VAL A 77 0.98 14.39 -25.06
N LEU A 78 1.15 13.90 -26.30
CA LEU A 78 1.76 14.68 -27.38
C LEU A 78 0.93 15.93 -27.70
N VAL A 79 -0.39 15.79 -27.83
CA VAL A 79 -1.28 16.91 -28.12
C VAL A 79 -1.27 17.93 -26.98
N CYS A 80 -1.48 17.48 -25.74
CA CYS A 80 -1.50 18.36 -24.56
C CYS A 80 -0.15 19.05 -24.31
N GLY A 81 0.94 18.31 -24.47
CA GLY A 81 2.30 18.84 -24.35
C GLY A 81 2.65 19.89 -25.41
N SER A 82 2.22 19.65 -26.67
CA SER A 82 2.40 20.61 -27.76
C SER A 82 1.57 21.89 -27.52
N ALA A 83 0.33 21.74 -27.07
CA ALA A 83 -0.52 22.86 -26.69
C ALA A 83 0.11 23.68 -25.54
N SER A 84 0.64 22.99 -24.54
CA SER A 84 1.31 23.63 -23.39
C SER A 84 2.57 24.39 -23.78
N LEU A 85 3.43 23.81 -24.65
CA LEU A 85 4.59 24.52 -25.20
C LEU A 85 4.18 25.76 -25.99
N THR A 86 3.11 25.66 -26.77
CA THR A 86 2.58 26.78 -27.56
C THR A 86 2.10 27.91 -26.64
N VAL A 87 1.27 27.58 -25.66
CA VAL A 87 0.74 28.57 -24.69
C VAL A 87 1.87 29.24 -23.93
N ALA A 88 2.88 28.49 -23.50
CA ALA A 88 4.04 29.05 -22.79
C ALA A 88 4.86 29.99 -23.68
N ALA A 89 5.15 29.61 -24.94
CA ALA A 89 5.95 30.42 -25.85
C ALA A 89 5.25 31.74 -26.23
N PHE A 90 3.94 31.71 -26.42
CA PHE A 90 3.16 32.95 -26.65
C PHE A 90 2.98 33.75 -25.36
N GLY A 91 2.77 33.13 -24.21
CA GLY A 91 2.66 33.80 -22.91
C GLY A 91 3.92 34.58 -22.55
N ALA A 92 5.09 34.01 -22.85
CA ALA A 92 6.39 34.68 -22.59
C ALA A 92 6.60 35.96 -23.37
N THR A 93 5.78 36.25 -24.41
CA THR A 93 5.87 37.52 -25.17
C THR A 93 5.22 38.71 -24.48
N ALA A 94 4.45 38.51 -23.43
CA ALA A 94 3.66 39.53 -22.72
C ALA A 94 3.69 39.33 -21.19
N PRO A 95 4.75 39.65 -20.49
CA PRO A 95 4.77 39.62 -19.02
C PRO A 95 3.72 40.60 -18.45
N PRO A 96 2.95 40.23 -17.41
CA PRO A 96 2.99 39.03 -16.55
C PRO A 96 2.06 37.85 -16.99
N LEU A 97 1.69 37.78 -18.26
CA LEU A 97 0.78 36.75 -18.75
C LEU A 97 1.32 35.33 -18.58
N ASP A 98 2.64 35.16 -18.72
CA ASP A 98 3.34 33.91 -18.51
C ASP A 98 3.12 33.33 -17.09
N SER A 99 3.24 34.16 -16.06
CA SER A 99 3.03 33.78 -14.66
C SER A 99 1.57 33.37 -14.41
N VAL A 100 0.61 34.15 -14.93
CA VAL A 100 -0.83 33.87 -14.82
C VAL A 100 -1.18 32.55 -15.49
N LEU A 101 -0.70 32.33 -16.72
CA LEU A 101 -0.93 31.10 -17.46
C LEU A 101 -0.33 29.89 -16.77
N PHE A 102 0.85 30.03 -16.17
CA PHE A 102 1.49 28.94 -15.43
C PHE A 102 0.71 28.57 -14.16
N VAL A 103 0.19 29.56 -13.43
CA VAL A 103 -0.67 29.35 -12.26
C VAL A 103 -2.01 28.68 -12.66
N LEU A 104 -2.60 29.09 -13.78
CA LEU A 104 -3.79 28.43 -14.31
C LEU A 104 -3.51 26.98 -14.73
N LEU A 105 -2.35 26.74 -15.35
CA LEU A 105 -1.96 25.40 -15.75
C LEU A 105 -1.76 24.47 -14.55
N ILE A 106 -1.25 24.96 -13.41
CA ILE A 106 -1.18 24.16 -12.17
C ILE A 106 -2.58 23.68 -11.78
N PHE A 107 -3.56 24.58 -11.79
CA PHE A 107 -4.95 24.20 -11.49
C PHE A 107 -5.41 23.07 -12.42
N VAL A 108 -5.26 23.26 -13.74
CA VAL A 108 -5.68 22.26 -14.73
C VAL A 108 -4.93 20.92 -14.53
N ALA A 109 -3.63 20.96 -14.29
CA ALA A 109 -2.80 19.77 -14.15
C ALA A 109 -3.14 18.98 -12.86
N VAL A 110 -3.42 19.67 -11.74
CA VAL A 110 -3.84 19.01 -10.49
C VAL A 110 -5.29 18.53 -10.60
N TYR A 111 -6.18 19.31 -11.24
CA TYR A 111 -7.56 18.90 -11.47
C TYR A 111 -7.67 17.67 -12.38
N ALA A 112 -6.84 17.58 -13.42
CA ALA A 112 -6.80 16.46 -14.35
C ALA A 112 -6.48 15.11 -13.67
N GLN A 113 -5.87 15.11 -12.46
CA GLN A 113 -5.64 13.87 -11.68
C GLN A 113 -6.94 13.14 -11.32
N ARG A 114 -8.11 13.81 -11.42
CA ARG A 114 -9.43 13.17 -11.30
C ARG A 114 -9.63 12.06 -12.32
N PHE A 115 -9.07 12.22 -13.51
CA PHE A 115 -9.16 11.28 -14.62
C PHE A 115 -7.91 10.37 -14.69
N ALA A 116 -7.41 9.94 -13.53
CA ALA A 116 -6.29 9.01 -13.46
C ALA A 116 -6.63 7.68 -14.16
N PRO A 117 -5.63 7.00 -14.78
CA PRO A 117 -4.22 7.37 -14.88
C PRO A 117 -3.92 8.39 -16.00
N ARG A 118 -4.77 8.49 -17.04
CA ARG A 118 -4.57 9.32 -18.24
C ARG A 118 -4.47 10.81 -17.91
N GLY A 119 -5.41 11.32 -17.11
CA GLY A 119 -5.42 12.73 -16.72
C GLY A 119 -4.18 13.13 -15.93
N THR A 120 -3.65 12.25 -15.09
CA THR A 120 -2.40 12.50 -14.37
C THR A 120 -1.22 12.61 -15.33
N ALA A 121 -1.14 11.75 -16.34
CA ALA A 121 -0.08 11.76 -17.33
C ALA A 121 -0.12 13.05 -18.20
N MET A 122 -1.32 13.41 -18.69
CA MET A 122 -1.53 14.63 -19.49
C MET A 122 -1.18 15.89 -18.67
N GLY A 123 -1.69 16.00 -17.44
CA GLY A 123 -1.43 17.15 -16.57
C GLY A 123 0.05 17.29 -16.22
N ALA A 124 0.71 16.19 -15.84
CA ALA A 124 2.12 16.21 -15.48
C ALA A 124 3.00 16.62 -16.67
N LEU A 125 2.81 16.02 -17.86
CA LEU A 125 3.64 16.39 -18.99
C LEU A 125 3.36 17.81 -19.49
N SER A 126 2.10 18.25 -19.52
CA SER A 126 1.77 19.64 -19.87
C SER A 126 2.45 20.64 -18.96
N PHE A 127 2.43 20.38 -17.65
CA PHE A 127 3.13 21.20 -16.68
C PHE A 127 4.65 21.24 -16.93
N PHE A 128 5.28 20.11 -17.14
CA PHE A 128 6.71 20.06 -17.42
C PHE A 128 7.08 20.72 -18.76
N MET A 129 6.25 20.60 -19.78
CA MET A 129 6.50 21.25 -21.07
C MET A 129 6.40 22.77 -20.97
N PHE A 130 5.43 23.31 -20.22
CA PHE A 130 5.35 24.75 -19.94
C PHE A 130 6.58 25.22 -19.16
N PHE A 131 6.92 24.50 -18.08
CA PHE A 131 8.10 24.79 -17.28
C PHE A 131 9.38 24.86 -18.11
N PHE A 132 9.60 23.86 -18.99
CA PHE A 132 10.79 23.84 -19.83
C PHE A 132 10.76 24.87 -20.96
N ALA A 133 9.58 25.26 -21.44
CA ALA A 133 9.45 26.39 -22.36
C ALA A 133 9.93 27.69 -21.73
N MET A 134 9.58 27.93 -20.47
CA MET A 134 10.07 29.09 -19.71
C MET A 134 11.58 28.98 -19.38
N PHE A 135 12.00 27.79 -18.92
CA PHE A 135 13.41 27.53 -18.59
C PHE A 135 14.37 27.77 -19.77
N LEU A 136 13.94 27.36 -20.98
CA LEU A 136 14.72 27.51 -22.22
C LEU A 136 14.43 28.81 -22.96
N ALA A 137 13.54 29.65 -22.44
CA ALA A 137 13.08 30.89 -23.07
C ALA A 137 12.66 30.68 -24.54
N ILE A 138 11.78 29.68 -24.79
CA ILE A 138 11.37 29.28 -26.13
C ILE A 138 10.56 30.40 -26.80
N HIS A 139 11.02 30.86 -27.95
CA HIS A 139 10.27 31.82 -28.77
C HIS A 139 9.25 31.15 -29.70
N PRO A 140 8.13 31.81 -30.06
CA PRO A 140 7.12 31.22 -30.95
C PRO A 140 7.63 30.72 -32.29
N ARG A 141 8.69 31.36 -32.83
CA ARG A 141 9.33 30.91 -34.11
C ARG A 141 10.02 29.57 -34.00
N GLN A 142 10.41 29.16 -32.82
CA GLN A 142 11.14 27.91 -32.56
C GLN A 142 10.18 26.73 -32.23
N LEU A 143 8.87 26.96 -32.05
CA LEU A 143 7.87 25.98 -31.67
C LEU A 143 7.89 24.70 -32.52
N PRO A 144 7.96 24.77 -33.87
CA PRO A 144 7.96 23.54 -34.68
C PRO A 144 9.11 22.60 -34.35
N GLU A 145 10.29 23.15 -34.03
CA GLU A 145 11.46 22.38 -33.65
C GLU A 145 11.29 21.69 -32.28
N TYR A 146 10.76 22.41 -31.31
CA TYR A 146 10.54 21.85 -29.96
C TYR A 146 9.37 20.87 -29.92
N ILE A 147 8.32 21.05 -30.73
CA ILE A 147 7.24 20.10 -30.90
C ILE A 147 7.76 18.81 -31.57
N LEU A 148 8.63 18.94 -32.58
CA LEU A 148 9.31 17.80 -33.17
C LEU A 148 10.16 17.04 -32.14
N ALA A 149 10.90 17.76 -31.29
CA ALA A 149 11.68 17.16 -30.22
C ALA A 149 10.81 16.42 -29.20
N LEU A 150 9.66 17.02 -28.79
CA LEU A 150 8.66 16.37 -27.96
C LEU A 150 8.17 15.06 -28.60
N ALA A 151 7.82 15.09 -29.90
CA ALA A 151 7.36 13.91 -30.63
C ALA A 151 8.43 12.82 -30.70
N ILE A 152 9.71 13.20 -30.95
CA ILE A 152 10.85 12.25 -30.95
C ILE A 152 11.04 11.64 -29.57
N GLY A 153 10.96 12.43 -28.48
CA GLY A 153 11.07 11.93 -27.13
C GLY A 153 9.98 10.91 -26.77
N LEU A 154 8.73 11.20 -27.11
CA LEU A 154 7.59 10.28 -26.90
C LEU A 154 7.69 9.04 -27.78
N ALA A 155 8.11 9.18 -29.05
CA ALA A 155 8.34 8.06 -29.95
C ALA A 155 9.48 7.16 -29.45
N ALA A 156 10.58 7.74 -28.98
CA ALA A 156 11.68 6.99 -28.36
C ALA A 156 11.21 6.21 -27.12
N ASN A 157 10.39 6.82 -26.26
CA ASN A 157 9.76 6.11 -25.15
C ASN A 157 8.87 4.97 -25.63
N ALA A 158 8.05 5.20 -26.66
CA ALA A 158 7.17 4.17 -27.24
C ALA A 158 8.00 2.99 -27.80
N VAL A 159 9.08 3.25 -28.52
CA VAL A 159 9.99 2.20 -29.01
C VAL A 159 10.58 1.39 -27.86
N MET A 160 11.09 2.07 -26.81
CA MET A 160 11.64 1.37 -25.64
C MET A 160 10.57 0.53 -24.94
N ARG A 161 9.35 1.06 -24.80
CA ARG A 161 8.24 0.43 -24.07
C ARG A 161 7.63 -0.75 -24.79
N PHE A 162 7.38 -0.62 -26.11
CA PHE A 162 6.63 -1.62 -26.88
C PHE A 162 7.51 -2.57 -27.68
N ALA A 163 8.73 -2.16 -28.06
CA ALA A 163 9.64 -3.00 -28.85
C ALA A 163 10.78 -3.59 -28.00
N VAL A 164 11.58 -2.75 -27.30
CA VAL A 164 12.81 -3.20 -26.64
C VAL A 164 12.52 -3.84 -25.28
N LEU A 165 11.79 -3.16 -24.40
CA LEU A 165 11.46 -3.59 -23.04
C LEU A 165 9.97 -3.97 -22.92
N ARG A 166 9.49 -4.72 -23.92
CA ARG A 166 8.12 -5.22 -23.97
C ARG A 166 7.80 -6.06 -22.72
N ARG A 167 6.60 -5.88 -22.16
CA ARG A 167 6.06 -6.74 -21.13
C ARG A 167 5.97 -8.19 -21.62
N ARG A 168 6.53 -9.11 -20.85
CA ARG A 168 6.42 -10.56 -21.10
C ARG A 168 5.71 -11.17 -19.89
N PRO A 169 4.40 -11.38 -19.96
CA PRO A 169 3.61 -11.79 -18.82
C PRO A 169 4.12 -13.08 -18.16
N GLU A 170 4.45 -14.11 -18.94
CA GLU A 170 4.99 -15.37 -18.40
C GLU A 170 6.29 -15.18 -17.60
N GLY A 171 7.19 -14.32 -18.08
CA GLY A 171 8.42 -13.99 -17.36
C GLY A 171 8.18 -13.14 -16.11
N GLU A 172 7.13 -12.33 -16.10
CA GLU A 172 6.70 -11.55 -14.92
C GLU A 172 6.15 -12.48 -13.84
N LEU A 173 5.30 -13.45 -14.20
CA LEU A 173 4.78 -14.46 -13.28
C LEU A 173 5.91 -15.27 -12.62
N LEU A 174 6.88 -15.77 -13.41
CA LEU A 174 8.00 -16.53 -12.87
C LEU A 174 8.84 -15.69 -11.89
N ARG A 175 9.06 -14.40 -12.19
CA ARG A 175 9.76 -13.49 -11.28
C ARG A 175 8.94 -13.17 -10.04
N ALA A 176 7.62 -12.96 -10.18
CA ALA A 176 6.72 -12.76 -9.08
C ALA A 176 6.70 -13.97 -8.13
N ARG A 177 6.64 -15.20 -8.68
CA ARG A 177 6.76 -16.45 -7.88
C ARG A 177 8.09 -16.51 -7.13
N ARG A 178 9.20 -16.17 -7.78
CA ARG A 178 10.52 -16.14 -7.10
C ARG A 178 10.57 -15.08 -6.00
N ALA A 179 10.04 -13.88 -6.26
CA ALA A 179 9.98 -12.83 -5.24
C ALA A 179 9.13 -13.26 -4.04
N PHE A 180 7.97 -13.86 -4.29
CA PHE A 180 7.08 -14.37 -3.24
C PHE A 180 7.78 -15.40 -2.36
N ARG A 181 8.42 -16.39 -2.97
CA ARG A 181 9.18 -17.42 -2.23
C ARG A 181 10.33 -16.84 -1.44
N ALA A 182 11.06 -15.88 -2.00
CA ALA A 182 12.11 -15.18 -1.26
C ALA A 182 11.56 -14.39 -0.05
N ARG A 183 10.30 -13.90 -0.12
CA ARG A 183 9.64 -13.26 1.03
C ARG A 183 9.21 -14.26 2.09
N ILE A 184 8.65 -15.40 1.70
CA ILE A 184 8.33 -16.49 2.64
C ILE A 184 9.61 -16.96 3.35
N SER A 185 10.69 -17.21 2.59
CA SER A 185 12.00 -17.54 3.13
C SER A 185 12.52 -16.51 4.13
N ALA A 186 12.33 -15.21 3.85
CA ALA A 186 12.70 -14.15 4.78
C ALA A 186 11.89 -14.20 6.08
N VAL A 187 10.59 -14.51 6.03
CA VAL A 187 9.74 -14.71 7.22
C VAL A 187 10.23 -15.91 8.03
N LEU A 188 10.50 -17.06 7.38
CA LEU A 188 10.97 -18.27 8.06
C LEU A 188 12.31 -18.05 8.76
N ARG A 189 13.29 -17.40 8.10
CA ARG A 189 14.58 -17.07 8.70
C ARG A 189 14.45 -16.06 9.83
N ALA A 190 13.57 -15.07 9.70
CA ALA A 190 13.31 -14.11 10.77
C ALA A 190 12.62 -14.78 11.97
N ALA A 191 11.71 -15.75 11.73
CA ALA A 191 11.07 -16.56 12.76
C ALA A 191 12.09 -17.43 13.51
N ALA A 192 12.95 -18.14 12.78
CA ALA A 192 14.04 -18.94 13.37
C ALA A 192 14.99 -18.07 14.23
N ALA A 193 15.38 -16.88 13.71
CA ALA A 193 16.22 -15.96 14.45
C ALA A 193 15.53 -15.35 15.68
N CYS A 194 14.20 -15.18 15.65
CA CYS A 194 13.40 -14.74 16.79
C CYS A 194 13.43 -15.79 17.92
N LEU A 195 13.18 -17.06 17.59
CA LEU A 195 13.28 -18.17 18.57
C LEU A 195 14.69 -18.31 19.13
N ALA A 196 15.72 -18.26 18.28
CA ALA A 196 17.12 -18.37 18.71
C ALA A 196 17.53 -17.26 19.69
N SER A 197 16.93 -16.08 19.61
CA SER A 197 17.24 -14.94 20.48
C SER A 197 16.38 -14.87 21.75
N GLY A 198 15.46 -15.81 21.96
CA GLY A 198 14.50 -15.74 23.07
C GLY A 198 13.58 -14.53 22.98
N GLY A 199 13.17 -14.13 21.77
CA GLY A 199 12.21 -13.05 21.57
C GLY A 199 12.76 -11.64 21.77
N SER A 200 14.06 -11.38 21.47
CA SER A 200 14.60 -10.01 21.59
C SER A 200 13.79 -9.01 20.74
N GLU A 201 13.51 -7.83 21.28
CA GLU A 201 12.65 -6.80 20.65
C GLU A 201 13.10 -6.45 19.24
N TRP A 202 14.41 -6.39 18.99
CA TRP A 202 14.96 -6.14 17.67
C TRP A 202 14.60 -7.28 16.67
N ARG A 203 14.65 -8.55 17.10
CA ARG A 203 14.29 -9.72 16.27
C ARG A 203 12.80 -9.79 16.01
N ILE A 204 11.97 -9.48 16.98
CA ILE A 204 10.51 -9.34 16.82
C ILE A 204 10.20 -8.26 15.77
N ASN A 205 10.88 -7.11 15.83
CA ASN A 205 10.73 -6.05 14.83
C ASN A 205 11.19 -6.49 13.43
N GLN A 206 12.22 -7.32 13.31
CA GLN A 206 12.66 -7.89 12.02
C GLN A 206 11.63 -8.88 11.47
N LEU A 207 11.04 -9.73 12.30
CA LEU A 207 9.97 -10.65 11.89
C LEU A 207 8.74 -9.89 11.39
N ARG A 208 8.30 -8.86 12.13
CA ARG A 208 7.19 -8.00 11.71
C ARG A 208 7.45 -7.31 10.37
N LYS A 209 8.67 -6.78 10.16
CA LYS A 209 9.05 -6.19 8.87
C LYS A 209 9.07 -7.19 7.73
N ALA A 210 9.47 -8.43 7.98
CA ALA A 210 9.46 -9.50 6.98
C ALA A 210 8.02 -9.85 6.58
N ASP A 211 7.11 -9.94 7.55
CA ASP A 211 5.69 -10.19 7.34
C ASP A 211 5.00 -9.07 6.54
N THR A 212 5.21 -7.80 6.92
CA THR A 212 4.69 -6.65 6.16
C THR A 212 5.17 -6.66 4.70
N ARG A 213 6.44 -6.97 4.45
CA ARG A 213 6.98 -7.05 3.09
C ARG A 213 6.45 -8.22 2.29
N LEU A 214 6.03 -9.31 2.95
CA LEU A 214 5.33 -10.41 2.29
C LEU A 214 3.95 -9.95 1.82
N HIS A 215 3.19 -9.27 2.67
CA HIS A 215 1.89 -8.69 2.31
C HIS A 215 1.98 -7.75 1.10
N GLU A 216 2.94 -6.80 1.13
CA GLU A 216 3.19 -5.91 -0.02
C GLU A 216 3.48 -6.68 -1.32
N ALA A 217 4.21 -7.80 -1.22
CA ALA A 217 4.53 -8.62 -2.39
C ALA A 217 3.29 -9.39 -2.90
N VAL A 218 2.42 -9.86 -2.03
CA VAL A 218 1.15 -10.52 -2.41
C VAL A 218 0.27 -9.56 -3.20
N LEU A 219 0.04 -8.35 -2.69
CA LEU A 219 -0.76 -7.34 -3.39
C LEU A 219 -0.20 -7.02 -4.79
N MET A 220 1.14 -6.92 -4.91
CA MET A 220 1.78 -6.66 -6.19
C MET A 220 1.64 -7.82 -7.19
N ILE A 221 1.64 -9.06 -6.70
CA ILE A 221 1.44 -10.25 -7.52
C ILE A 221 -0.01 -10.30 -8.01
N GLU A 222 -0.97 -10.02 -7.15
CA GLU A 222 -2.39 -9.98 -7.49
C GLU A 222 -2.69 -8.98 -8.60
N ASP A 223 -2.07 -7.79 -8.58
CA ASP A 223 -2.17 -6.80 -9.65
C ASP A 223 -1.61 -7.30 -11.00
N THR A 224 -0.67 -8.25 -10.96
CA THR A 224 0.00 -8.77 -12.15
C THR A 224 -0.73 -9.97 -12.75
N ILE A 225 -1.47 -10.72 -11.94
CA ILE A 225 -2.09 -12.01 -12.29
C ILE A 225 -3.28 -11.84 -13.24
N GLY A 226 -4.05 -10.75 -13.13
CA GLY A 226 -5.27 -10.53 -13.91
C GLY A 226 -5.07 -10.59 -15.45
N ASP A 227 -3.83 -10.37 -15.93
CA ASP A 227 -3.48 -10.42 -17.35
C ASP A 227 -3.05 -11.83 -17.84
N LEU A 228 -2.94 -12.82 -16.93
CA LEU A 228 -2.24 -14.10 -17.17
C LEU A 228 -3.12 -15.34 -17.11
N PHE A 229 -4.19 -15.27 -16.35
CA PHE A 229 -5.12 -16.35 -16.10
C PHE A 229 -6.51 -15.97 -16.59
N ASP A 230 -7.33 -16.97 -16.87
CA ASP A 230 -8.77 -16.79 -16.94
C ASP A 230 -9.33 -16.36 -15.58
N GLU A 231 -10.57 -15.95 -15.54
CA GLU A 231 -11.18 -15.38 -14.34
C GLU A 231 -11.17 -16.39 -13.16
N THR A 232 -11.52 -17.64 -13.43
CA THR A 232 -11.52 -18.73 -12.45
C THR A 232 -10.11 -18.99 -11.88
N GLY A 233 -9.11 -19.10 -12.75
CA GLY A 233 -7.71 -19.30 -12.34
C GLY A 233 -7.16 -18.12 -11.56
N THR A 234 -7.56 -16.90 -11.91
CA THR A 234 -7.17 -15.67 -11.19
C THR A 234 -7.73 -15.68 -9.77
N GLN A 235 -9.00 -16.00 -9.60
CA GLN A 235 -9.64 -16.06 -8.27
C GLN A 235 -9.08 -17.19 -7.40
N LEU A 236 -8.87 -18.37 -7.97
CA LEU A 236 -8.24 -19.50 -7.26
C LEU A 236 -6.82 -19.14 -6.80
N LEU A 237 -6.02 -18.53 -7.67
CA LEU A 237 -4.65 -18.14 -7.31
C LEU A 237 -4.64 -17.04 -6.23
N ARG A 238 -5.53 -16.05 -6.31
CA ARG A 238 -5.72 -15.04 -5.25
C ARG A 238 -6.05 -15.70 -3.91
N ARG A 239 -7.01 -16.66 -3.91
CA ARG A 239 -7.39 -17.41 -2.69
C ARG A 239 -6.21 -18.17 -2.11
N ARG A 240 -5.39 -18.83 -2.94
CA ARG A 240 -4.23 -19.59 -2.48
C ARG A 240 -3.08 -18.69 -1.98
N LEU A 241 -2.84 -17.56 -2.64
CA LEU A 241 -1.86 -16.57 -2.17
C LEU A 241 -2.28 -15.99 -0.82
N LEU A 242 -3.57 -15.68 -0.65
CA LEU A 242 -4.12 -15.24 0.62
C LEU A 242 -3.92 -16.29 1.73
N ALA A 243 -4.15 -17.57 1.41
CA ALA A 243 -3.94 -18.65 2.38
C ALA A 243 -2.47 -18.75 2.84
N VAL A 244 -1.51 -18.59 1.94
CA VAL A 244 -0.07 -18.59 2.27
C VAL A 244 0.28 -17.38 3.13
N GLU A 245 -0.22 -16.19 2.79
CA GLU A 245 -0.01 -14.97 3.56
C GLU A 245 -0.52 -15.14 5.00
N LEU A 246 -1.74 -15.65 5.16
CA LEU A 246 -2.33 -15.88 6.48
C LEU A 246 -1.58 -16.93 7.30
N ALA A 247 -1.09 -17.99 6.64
CA ALA A 247 -0.26 -18.99 7.30
C ALA A 247 1.07 -18.40 7.78
N CYS A 248 1.70 -17.53 7.00
CA CYS A 248 2.91 -16.80 7.43
C CYS A 248 2.63 -15.84 8.60
N GLN A 249 1.52 -15.11 8.57
CA GLN A 249 1.13 -14.21 9.66
C GLN A 249 0.83 -15.00 10.94
N TRP A 250 0.14 -16.14 10.81
CA TRP A 250 -0.10 -17.03 11.94
C TRP A 250 1.20 -17.57 12.53
N LEU A 251 2.13 -18.01 11.68
CA LEU A 251 3.47 -18.44 12.09
C LEU A 251 4.22 -17.31 12.83
N ALA A 252 4.19 -16.09 12.30
CA ALA A 252 4.85 -14.96 12.95
C ALA A 252 4.28 -14.63 14.33
N ILE A 253 2.95 -14.74 14.50
CA ILE A 253 2.27 -14.51 15.78
C ILE A 253 2.63 -15.61 16.77
N THR A 254 2.55 -16.88 16.38
CA THR A 254 2.83 -18.03 17.26
C THR A 254 4.30 -18.06 17.68
N VAL A 255 5.22 -17.85 16.75
CA VAL A 255 6.67 -17.76 17.03
C VAL A 255 6.97 -16.65 18.01
N ARG A 256 6.40 -15.46 17.83
CA ARG A 256 6.60 -14.34 18.77
C ARG A 256 6.09 -14.71 20.16
N ARG A 257 4.87 -15.26 20.28
CA ARG A 257 4.30 -15.64 21.57
C ARG A 257 5.14 -16.70 22.26
N THR A 258 5.52 -17.76 21.53
CA THR A 258 6.36 -18.83 22.09
C THR A 258 7.76 -18.36 22.46
N ALA A 259 8.32 -17.36 21.75
CA ALA A 259 9.62 -16.79 22.07
C ALA A 259 9.59 -15.85 23.31
N GLU A 260 8.42 -15.23 23.59
CA GLU A 260 8.19 -14.40 24.78
C GLU A 260 7.83 -15.21 26.03
N GLU A 261 7.41 -16.47 25.87
CA GLU A 261 7.10 -17.38 26.99
C GLU A 261 8.37 -17.85 27.71
N ASP A 262 8.47 -17.54 29.03
CA ASP A 262 9.54 -18.03 29.89
C ASP A 262 9.39 -19.55 30.11
N GLY A 263 10.42 -20.32 29.76
CA GLY A 263 10.47 -21.75 30.08
C GLY A 263 10.37 -22.71 28.91
N LEU A 264 10.51 -22.25 27.65
CA LEU A 264 10.61 -23.16 26.51
C LEU A 264 11.91 -24.00 26.62
N PRO A 265 11.82 -25.36 26.67
CA PRO A 265 13.00 -26.21 26.73
C PRO A 265 13.92 -26.00 25.53
N GLU A 266 15.25 -25.96 25.78
CA GLU A 266 16.24 -25.71 24.71
C GLU A 266 16.14 -26.73 23.57
N ALA A 267 15.93 -27.99 23.87
CA ALA A 267 15.75 -29.06 22.88
C ALA A 267 14.49 -28.81 21.98
N VAL A 268 13.41 -28.29 22.55
CA VAL A 268 12.20 -27.95 21.76
C VAL A 268 12.48 -26.73 20.89
N ARG A 269 13.18 -25.73 21.41
CA ARG A 269 13.57 -24.53 20.66
C ARG A 269 14.41 -24.90 19.43
N ASP A 270 15.44 -25.76 19.63
CA ASP A 270 16.32 -26.18 18.55
C ASP A 270 15.60 -27.03 17.50
N ASP A 271 14.67 -27.88 17.90
CA ASP A 271 13.82 -28.64 16.97
C ASP A 271 12.91 -27.72 16.12
N LEU A 272 12.30 -26.70 16.74
CA LEU A 272 11.50 -25.71 16.03
C LEU A 272 12.34 -24.90 15.02
N ILE A 273 13.53 -24.46 15.42
CA ILE A 273 14.46 -23.76 14.53
C ILE A 273 14.87 -24.66 13.36
N ALA A 274 15.20 -25.91 13.64
CA ALA A 274 15.55 -26.89 12.60
C ALA A 274 14.38 -27.14 11.64
N SER A 275 13.16 -27.21 12.14
CA SER A 275 11.94 -27.38 11.32
C SER A 275 11.66 -26.17 10.43
N LEU A 276 11.82 -24.94 10.94
CA LEU A 276 11.70 -23.71 10.16
C LEU A 276 12.76 -23.64 9.04
N LEU A 277 14.01 -23.98 9.34
CA LEU A 277 15.10 -23.97 8.35
C LEU A 277 14.97 -25.09 7.32
N ARG A 278 14.39 -26.23 7.68
CA ARG A 278 14.03 -27.29 6.71
C ARG A 278 12.97 -26.81 5.73
N LEU A 279 11.89 -26.19 6.22
CA LEU A 279 10.87 -25.61 5.35
C LEU A 279 11.46 -24.53 4.46
N ASP A 280 12.33 -23.66 4.99
CA ASP A 280 13.05 -22.65 4.21
C ASP A 280 13.86 -23.28 3.05
N SER A 281 14.58 -24.38 3.32
CA SER A 281 15.36 -25.06 2.29
C SER A 281 14.51 -25.70 1.19
N LEU A 282 13.27 -26.12 1.49
CA LEU A 282 12.32 -26.64 0.51
C LEU A 282 11.74 -25.50 -0.34
N ILE A 283 11.44 -24.35 0.27
CA ILE A 283 10.91 -23.17 -0.41
C ILE A 283 11.98 -22.48 -1.27
N GLU A 284 13.27 -22.54 -0.92
CA GLU A 284 14.36 -21.97 -1.75
C GLU A 284 14.61 -22.70 -3.08
N ARG A 285 14.03 -23.86 -3.32
CA ARG A 285 14.22 -24.61 -4.58
C ARG A 285 13.64 -23.83 -5.77
N ASP A 286 14.20 -24.07 -6.97
CA ASP A 286 13.73 -23.39 -8.20
C ASP A 286 12.24 -23.67 -8.43
N PRO A 287 11.41 -22.66 -8.73
CA PRO A 287 10.00 -22.86 -9.08
C PRO A 287 9.74 -23.87 -10.19
N ARG A 288 10.75 -24.16 -11.04
CA ARG A 288 10.67 -25.18 -12.10
C ARG A 288 10.79 -26.62 -11.58
N GLU A 289 11.23 -26.79 -10.34
CA GLU A 289 11.42 -28.10 -9.68
C GLU A 289 10.27 -28.40 -8.68
N LEU A 290 9.21 -27.63 -8.70
CA LEU A 290 8.13 -27.65 -7.71
C LEU A 290 7.30 -28.93 -7.64
N PRO A 291 6.99 -29.65 -8.74
CA PRO A 291 6.28 -30.92 -8.66
C PRO A 291 6.99 -31.95 -7.76
N VAL A 292 8.31 -31.79 -7.59
CA VAL A 292 9.14 -32.65 -6.75
C VAL A 292 8.92 -32.39 -5.25
N ILE A 293 8.43 -31.22 -4.84
CA ILE A 293 8.30 -30.89 -3.39
C ILE A 293 7.10 -31.61 -2.78
N SER A 294 5.97 -31.70 -3.49
CA SER A 294 4.78 -32.38 -2.98
C SER A 294 4.97 -33.89 -2.79
N ASP A 295 5.94 -34.46 -3.51
CA ASP A 295 6.22 -35.90 -3.51
C ASP A 295 7.42 -36.26 -2.60
N THR A 296 8.03 -35.28 -1.91
CA THR A 296 9.12 -35.56 -1.00
C THR A 296 8.62 -36.19 0.29
N GLU A 297 9.30 -37.22 0.73
CA GLU A 297 9.05 -37.91 2.01
C GLU A 297 9.11 -36.94 3.20
N GLU A 298 9.95 -35.90 3.11
CA GLU A 298 10.07 -34.84 4.13
C GLU A 298 8.81 -33.97 4.23
N PHE A 299 8.21 -33.62 3.09
CA PHE A 299 6.96 -32.85 3.06
C PHE A 299 5.81 -33.67 3.66
N SER A 300 5.68 -34.93 3.25
CA SER A 300 4.70 -35.87 3.82
C SER A 300 4.88 -36.05 5.33
N LYS A 301 6.10 -36.12 5.84
CA LYS A 301 6.41 -36.17 7.27
C LYS A 301 5.96 -34.90 8.01
N MET A 302 6.16 -33.73 7.43
CA MET A 302 5.71 -32.44 8.01
C MET A 302 4.19 -32.37 8.10
N LEU A 303 3.46 -32.78 7.04
CA LEU A 303 1.99 -32.80 7.03
C LEU A 303 1.43 -33.80 8.04
N VAL A 304 1.99 -35.03 8.10
CA VAL A 304 1.57 -36.05 9.05
C VAL A 304 1.88 -35.63 10.49
N ALA A 305 3.02 -34.99 10.73
CA ALA A 305 3.32 -34.42 12.03
C ALA A 305 2.30 -33.33 12.42
N GLY A 306 1.95 -32.43 11.49
CA GLY A 306 0.94 -31.38 11.70
C GLY A 306 -0.45 -31.92 12.01
N SER A 307 -0.90 -32.96 11.30
CA SER A 307 -2.21 -33.58 11.53
C SER A 307 -2.33 -34.33 12.88
N ARG A 308 -1.25 -34.93 13.36
CA ARG A 308 -1.20 -35.62 14.66
C ARG A 308 -1.18 -34.66 15.86
N LEU A 309 -0.82 -33.37 15.63
CA LEU A 309 -0.74 -32.33 16.66
C LEU A 309 -2.10 -31.70 17.01
N ALA A 310 -3.19 -32.07 16.32
CA ALA A 310 -4.51 -31.49 16.57
C ALA A 310 -5.02 -31.72 18.01
N GLU A 311 -4.52 -32.72 18.69
CA GLU A 311 -4.95 -33.16 20.04
C GLU A 311 -3.93 -32.89 21.16
N ARG A 312 -2.72 -32.43 20.84
CA ARG A 312 -1.64 -32.21 21.83
C ARG A 312 -1.49 -30.72 22.20
N THR A 313 -1.14 -30.49 23.45
CA THR A 313 -0.89 -29.16 24.06
C THR A 313 0.53 -29.04 24.65
N GLU A 314 1.52 -29.66 24.02
CA GLU A 314 2.91 -29.54 24.46
C GLU A 314 3.53 -28.19 24.03
N PRO A 315 4.54 -27.68 24.76
CA PRO A 315 5.25 -26.46 24.38
C PRO A 315 5.77 -26.52 22.93
N GLY A 316 5.48 -25.50 22.13
CA GLY A 316 5.90 -25.43 20.73
C GLY A 316 4.98 -26.08 19.70
N ASP A 317 3.94 -26.84 20.10
CA ASP A 317 3.02 -27.51 19.17
C ASP A 317 2.24 -26.54 18.29
N GLU A 318 1.95 -25.33 18.77
CA GLU A 318 1.33 -24.29 17.96
C GLU A 318 2.24 -23.82 16.81
N VAL A 319 3.54 -23.69 17.06
CA VAL A 319 4.53 -23.34 16.03
C VAL A 319 4.66 -24.48 15.02
N ARG A 320 4.70 -25.74 15.46
CA ARG A 320 4.73 -26.90 14.56
C ARG A 320 3.50 -26.97 13.66
N ARG A 321 2.31 -26.69 14.21
CA ARG A 321 1.07 -26.58 13.41
C ARG A 321 1.14 -25.47 12.39
N ALA A 322 1.61 -24.28 12.78
CA ALA A 322 1.74 -23.18 11.87
C ALA A 322 2.75 -23.45 10.73
N ILE A 323 3.84 -24.19 11.00
CA ILE A 323 4.79 -24.65 9.98
C ILE A 323 4.11 -25.61 8.99
N ALA A 324 3.32 -26.56 9.46
CA ALA A 324 2.60 -27.51 8.61
C ALA A 324 1.50 -26.81 7.76
N GLU A 325 0.74 -25.87 8.35
CA GLU A 325 -0.24 -25.06 7.63
C GLU A 325 0.41 -24.24 6.50
N LEU A 326 1.57 -23.62 6.78
CA LEU A 326 2.29 -22.85 5.77
C LEU A 326 2.80 -23.75 4.63
N ALA A 327 3.35 -24.93 4.96
CA ALA A 327 3.82 -25.88 3.95
C ALA A 327 2.67 -26.33 3.02
N LEU A 328 1.50 -26.65 3.57
CA LEU A 328 0.32 -27.03 2.80
C LEU A 328 -0.21 -25.88 1.94
N ALA A 329 -0.28 -24.67 2.51
CA ALA A 329 -0.76 -23.49 1.78
C ALA A 329 0.16 -23.16 0.60
N ASP A 330 1.50 -23.23 0.77
CA ASP A 330 2.47 -22.97 -0.30
C ASP A 330 2.31 -23.99 -1.46
N VAL A 331 2.22 -25.28 -1.17
CA VAL A 331 2.01 -26.31 -2.19
C VAL A 331 0.71 -26.11 -2.97
N ASN A 332 -0.37 -25.79 -2.29
CA ASN A 332 -1.66 -25.53 -2.94
C ASN A 332 -1.60 -24.29 -3.85
N ALA A 333 -0.93 -23.22 -3.41
CA ALA A 333 -0.72 -22.03 -4.24
C ALA A 333 0.09 -22.34 -5.50
N GLN A 334 1.08 -23.22 -5.39
CA GLN A 334 1.94 -23.59 -6.49
C GLN A 334 1.23 -24.46 -7.53
N ARG A 335 0.40 -25.40 -7.12
CA ARG A 335 -0.42 -26.22 -8.02
C ARG A 335 -1.32 -25.34 -8.89
N VAL A 336 -1.99 -24.37 -8.30
CA VAL A 336 -2.83 -23.43 -9.07
C VAL A 336 -1.99 -22.58 -10.02
N ALA A 337 -0.81 -22.12 -9.59
CA ALA A 337 0.09 -21.36 -10.47
C ALA A 337 0.62 -22.17 -11.68
N GLU A 338 0.61 -23.50 -11.59
CA GLU A 338 0.96 -24.42 -12.68
C GLU A 338 -0.22 -24.78 -13.59
N LYS A 339 -1.39 -24.17 -13.35
CA LYS A 339 -2.66 -24.45 -14.05
C LYS A 339 -3.19 -25.87 -13.84
N ASP A 340 -2.81 -26.51 -12.75
CA ASP A 340 -3.33 -27.81 -12.33
C ASP A 340 -4.53 -27.64 -11.38
N TYR A 341 -5.66 -27.14 -11.95
CA TYR A 341 -6.90 -26.88 -11.20
C TYR A 341 -8.15 -27.48 -11.83
N SER A 342 -8.02 -28.59 -12.51
CA SER A 342 -9.06 -29.22 -13.33
C SER A 342 -10.34 -29.68 -12.60
N ALA A 343 -10.54 -29.35 -11.33
CA ALA A 343 -11.66 -29.89 -10.53
C ALA A 343 -12.29 -28.93 -9.50
N GLU A 344 -12.01 -27.62 -9.49
CA GLU A 344 -12.60 -26.72 -8.49
C GLU A 344 -13.68 -25.80 -9.11
N THR A 345 -14.80 -25.70 -8.40
CA THR A 345 -16.06 -25.03 -8.72
C THR A 345 -15.92 -23.62 -9.27
N GLU A 346 -16.67 -23.29 -10.31
CA GLU A 346 -16.82 -21.94 -10.88
C GLU A 346 -17.33 -20.97 -9.80
N LEU A 347 -16.57 -19.91 -9.56
CA LEU A 347 -17.00 -18.76 -8.76
C LEU A 347 -17.46 -17.66 -9.73
N PRO A 348 -18.58 -16.98 -9.47
CA PRO A 348 -19.05 -15.90 -10.35
C PRO A 348 -18.11 -14.72 -10.31
N GLY A 349 -17.75 -14.18 -11.45
CA GLY A 349 -17.06 -12.92 -11.59
C GLY A 349 -18.05 -11.77 -11.69
N GLU A 350 -17.86 -10.74 -10.88
CA GLU A 350 -18.48 -9.44 -11.10
C GLU A 350 -17.41 -8.48 -11.62
N ASP A 351 -17.65 -7.97 -12.82
CA ASP A 351 -16.90 -6.82 -13.36
C ASP A 351 -17.28 -5.57 -12.56
N THR A 352 -16.47 -5.19 -11.60
CA THR A 352 -16.60 -3.89 -10.94
C THR A 352 -16.00 -2.82 -11.85
N GLU A 353 -16.81 -2.24 -12.74
CA GLU A 353 -16.47 -1.01 -13.43
C GLU A 353 -16.45 0.13 -12.38
N GLU A 354 -15.29 0.72 -12.15
CA GLU A 354 -15.19 1.99 -11.40
C GLU A 354 -16.03 3.06 -12.12
N GLU A 355 -17.15 3.49 -11.54
CA GLU A 355 -17.93 4.60 -12.07
C GLU A 355 -17.05 5.85 -12.23
N PRO A 356 -17.02 6.46 -13.42
CA PRO A 356 -16.29 7.70 -13.63
C PRO A 356 -16.94 8.80 -12.77
N GLY A 357 -16.20 9.31 -11.80
CA GLY A 357 -16.67 10.35 -10.89
C GLY A 357 -17.27 11.57 -11.62
N LYS A 358 -18.34 12.15 -11.11
CA LYS A 358 -19.05 13.28 -11.71
C LYS A 358 -18.09 14.42 -12.05
N VAL A 359 -18.11 14.87 -13.30
CA VAL A 359 -17.14 15.82 -13.90
C VAL A 359 -17.07 17.17 -13.17
N PHE A 360 -18.10 17.60 -12.44
CA PHE A 360 -18.16 18.89 -11.73
C PHE A 360 -18.53 18.75 -10.24
N ALA A 361 -18.09 17.70 -9.56
CA ALA A 361 -18.30 17.62 -8.12
C ALA A 361 -17.23 18.45 -7.36
N TYR A 362 -17.66 19.20 -6.35
CA TYR A 362 -16.76 19.88 -5.41
C TYR A 362 -16.22 18.87 -4.41
N ASP A 363 -15.20 18.14 -4.83
CA ASP A 363 -14.55 17.08 -4.08
C ASP A 363 -13.13 17.45 -3.63
N ASN A 364 -12.44 16.52 -2.97
CA ASN A 364 -11.08 16.72 -2.49
C ASN A 364 -10.08 17.04 -3.62
N ARG A 365 -10.33 16.59 -4.87
CA ARG A 365 -9.47 16.87 -6.04
C ARG A 365 -9.62 18.31 -6.51
N THR A 366 -10.86 18.81 -6.62
CA THR A 366 -11.14 20.22 -6.96
C THR A 366 -10.53 21.16 -5.92
N ARG A 367 -10.65 20.81 -4.64
CA ARG A 367 -10.08 21.57 -3.53
C ARG A 367 -8.55 21.62 -3.62
N SER A 368 -7.90 20.48 -3.84
CA SER A 368 -6.43 20.40 -4.02
C SER A 368 -5.96 21.22 -5.23
N ALA A 369 -6.75 21.26 -6.32
CA ALA A 369 -6.43 22.08 -7.48
C ALA A 369 -6.50 23.58 -7.17
N ILE A 370 -7.51 24.04 -6.42
CA ILE A 370 -7.62 25.43 -5.96
C ILE A 370 -6.45 25.78 -5.02
N GLN A 371 -6.13 24.89 -4.07
CA GLN A 371 -4.99 25.10 -3.17
C GLN A 371 -3.68 25.18 -3.94
N ALA A 372 -3.46 24.31 -4.94
CA ALA A 372 -2.27 24.31 -5.78
C ALA A 372 -2.18 25.60 -6.63
N MET A 373 -3.31 26.12 -7.12
CA MET A 373 -3.39 27.38 -7.85
C MET A 373 -2.97 28.55 -6.97
N VAL A 374 -3.55 28.67 -5.76
CA VAL A 374 -3.20 29.75 -4.82
C VAL A 374 -1.76 29.60 -4.34
N GLY A 375 -1.33 28.37 -4.02
CA GLY A 375 0.07 28.09 -3.67
C GLY A 375 1.04 28.44 -4.80
N GLY A 376 0.65 28.18 -6.06
CA GLY A 376 1.39 28.58 -7.25
C GLY A 376 1.52 30.11 -7.36
N GLY A 377 0.43 30.84 -7.14
CA GLY A 377 0.47 32.31 -7.12
C GLY A 377 1.38 32.86 -6.00
N LEU A 378 1.29 32.33 -4.80
CA LEU A 378 2.20 32.70 -3.69
C LEU A 378 3.67 32.34 -4.01
N ALA A 379 3.89 31.21 -4.71
CA ALA A 379 5.24 30.80 -5.11
C ALA A 379 5.82 31.70 -6.22
N VAL A 380 4.98 32.22 -7.12
CA VAL A 380 5.41 33.26 -8.09
C VAL A 380 5.90 34.51 -7.33
N LEU A 381 5.06 35.07 -6.46
CA LEU A 381 5.41 36.27 -5.69
C LEU A 381 6.66 36.06 -4.83
N GLY A 382 6.74 34.93 -4.12
CA GLY A 382 7.92 34.63 -3.29
C GLY A 382 9.17 34.30 -4.09
N GLY A 383 9.03 33.70 -5.27
CA GLY A 383 10.13 33.38 -6.18
C GLY A 383 10.72 34.62 -6.83
N GLU A 384 9.89 35.56 -7.29
CA GLU A 384 10.31 36.83 -7.84
C GLU A 384 11.12 37.67 -6.83
N LEU A 385 10.79 37.61 -5.53
CA LEU A 385 11.59 38.27 -4.47
C LEU A 385 12.99 37.68 -4.33
N ILE A 386 13.26 36.46 -4.77
CA ILE A 386 14.58 35.83 -4.73
C ILE A 386 15.32 36.04 -6.08
N SER A 387 14.60 35.76 -7.17
CA SER A 387 15.16 35.79 -8.52
C SER A 387 14.09 35.98 -9.58
N ASP A 388 14.06 37.16 -10.20
CA ASP A 388 13.17 37.50 -11.32
C ASP A 388 13.35 36.56 -12.50
N ALA A 389 14.52 35.95 -12.67
CA ALA A 389 14.84 35.07 -13.78
C ALA A 389 14.49 33.61 -13.55
N ARG A 390 14.15 33.19 -12.31
CA ARG A 390 14.06 31.77 -11.95
C ARG A 390 12.87 31.39 -11.06
N TRP A 391 11.95 32.30 -10.78
CA TRP A 391 10.76 32.08 -9.92
C TRP A 391 9.95 30.81 -10.23
N TYR A 392 9.94 30.35 -11.48
CA TYR A 392 9.21 29.15 -11.92
C TYR A 392 9.65 27.86 -11.21
N TRP A 393 10.83 27.83 -10.57
CA TRP A 393 11.26 26.70 -9.77
C TRP A 393 10.50 26.57 -8.45
N ALA A 394 10.12 27.68 -7.84
CA ALA A 394 9.25 27.66 -6.65
C ALA A 394 7.88 27.08 -7.01
N VAL A 395 7.34 27.47 -8.18
CA VAL A 395 6.08 26.95 -8.73
C VAL A 395 6.16 25.45 -9.02
N LEU A 396 7.26 24.96 -9.59
CA LEU A 396 7.51 23.52 -9.76
C LEU A 396 7.45 22.77 -8.43
N THR A 397 7.94 23.36 -7.36
CA THR A 397 7.88 22.72 -6.05
C THR A 397 6.47 22.61 -5.54
N VAL A 398 5.63 23.63 -5.69
CA VAL A 398 4.20 23.58 -5.37
C VAL A 398 3.53 22.45 -6.14
N PHE A 399 3.70 22.38 -7.45
CA PHE A 399 3.10 21.35 -8.27
C PHE A 399 3.48 19.94 -7.78
N VAL A 400 4.75 19.66 -7.58
CA VAL A 400 5.22 18.35 -7.14
C VAL A 400 4.72 17.99 -5.73
N VAL A 401 4.58 18.98 -4.84
CA VAL A 401 4.06 18.76 -3.50
C VAL A 401 2.55 18.41 -3.55
N PHE A 402 1.77 19.07 -4.40
CA PHE A 402 0.34 18.77 -4.58
C PHE A 402 0.05 17.55 -5.46
N LEU A 403 1.03 17.00 -6.14
CA LEU A 403 0.86 15.78 -6.93
C LEU A 403 0.52 14.60 -6.00
N ASN A 404 -0.70 14.03 -6.12
CA ASN A 404 -1.18 12.94 -5.28
C ASN A 404 -1.20 13.24 -3.76
N THR A 405 -1.50 14.48 -3.35
CA THR A 405 -1.73 14.86 -1.95
C THR A 405 -3.11 15.47 -1.78
N SER A 406 -3.76 15.18 -0.65
CA SER A 406 -5.11 15.66 -0.33
C SER A 406 -5.22 16.37 1.03
N THR A 407 -4.15 16.33 1.85
CA THR A 407 -4.16 16.90 3.21
C THR A 407 -2.97 17.81 3.47
N ALA A 408 -3.15 18.82 4.33
CA ALA A 408 -2.07 19.74 4.72
C ALA A 408 -0.89 19.00 5.39
N GLY A 409 -1.16 17.93 6.15
CA GLY A 409 -0.12 17.10 6.76
C GLY A 409 0.73 16.37 5.71
N ALA A 410 0.10 15.76 4.70
CA ALA A 410 0.81 15.11 3.59
C ALA A 410 1.64 16.11 2.79
N THR A 411 1.08 17.31 2.54
CA THR A 411 1.78 18.43 1.88
C THR A 411 3.03 18.84 2.65
N PHE A 412 2.93 18.98 3.99
CA PHE A 412 4.07 19.31 4.85
C PHE A 412 5.18 18.26 4.79
N VAL A 413 4.85 16.98 5.01
CA VAL A 413 5.83 15.87 4.99
C VAL A 413 6.54 15.80 3.63
N LYS A 414 5.78 15.95 2.55
CA LYS A 414 6.30 15.89 1.19
C LYS A 414 7.20 17.09 0.86
N GLY A 415 6.78 18.30 1.28
CA GLY A 415 7.59 19.53 1.17
C GLY A 415 8.88 19.41 1.96
N PHE A 416 8.82 18.95 3.21
CA PHE A 416 10.02 18.76 4.06
C PHE A 416 11.00 17.74 3.45
N ARG A 417 10.50 16.57 3.00
CA ARG A 417 11.33 15.55 2.31
C ARG A 417 11.98 16.11 1.04
N ARG A 418 11.27 16.99 0.33
CA ARG A 418 11.80 17.62 -0.89
C ARG A 418 12.91 18.62 -0.58
N VAL A 419 12.73 19.51 0.40
CA VAL A 419 13.76 20.49 0.81
C VAL A 419 15.02 19.78 1.29
N THR A 420 14.88 18.78 2.17
CA THR A 420 16.00 18.00 2.70
C THR A 420 16.71 17.19 1.62
N GLY A 421 15.96 16.60 0.69
CA GLY A 421 16.52 15.90 -0.48
C GLY A 421 17.29 16.84 -1.42
N THR A 422 16.74 18.04 -1.68
CA THR A 422 17.41 19.08 -2.48
C THR A 422 18.71 19.55 -1.81
N LEU A 423 18.69 19.80 -0.51
CA LEU A 423 19.88 20.20 0.24
C LEU A 423 20.98 19.12 0.16
N GLY A 424 20.64 17.85 0.42
CA GLY A 424 21.59 16.74 0.26
C GLY A 424 22.09 16.60 -1.20
N GLY A 425 21.19 16.80 -2.17
CA GLY A 425 21.50 16.73 -3.59
C GLY A 425 22.46 17.80 -4.09
N ILE A 426 22.51 18.97 -3.45
CA ILE A 426 23.52 20.00 -3.74
C ILE A 426 24.91 19.48 -3.42
N PHE A 427 25.11 18.96 -2.21
CA PHE A 427 26.40 18.39 -1.81
C PHE A 427 26.80 17.22 -2.72
N GLY A 428 25.85 16.32 -3.00
CA GLY A 428 26.05 15.20 -3.92
C GLY A 428 26.39 15.67 -5.33
N GLY A 429 25.63 16.61 -5.89
CA GLY A 429 25.85 17.17 -7.23
C GLY A 429 27.17 17.90 -7.37
N MET A 430 27.57 18.64 -6.35
CA MET A 430 28.88 19.33 -6.31
C MET A 430 30.03 18.31 -6.29
N LEU A 431 29.94 17.30 -5.44
CA LEU A 431 30.92 16.20 -5.39
C LEU A 431 31.04 15.48 -6.75
N LEU A 432 29.89 15.14 -7.35
CA LEU A 432 29.86 14.47 -8.65
C LEU A 432 30.42 15.38 -9.76
N ALA A 433 30.11 16.67 -9.78
CA ALA A 433 30.63 17.62 -10.74
C ALA A 433 32.14 17.74 -10.63
N LEU A 434 32.69 17.77 -9.40
CA LEU A 434 34.16 17.82 -9.16
C LEU A 434 34.85 16.53 -9.68
N LEU A 435 34.23 15.36 -9.53
CA LEU A 435 34.79 14.09 -10.00
C LEU A 435 34.89 13.99 -11.53
N VAL A 436 34.04 14.73 -12.27
CA VAL A 436 33.94 14.64 -13.75
C VAL A 436 34.37 15.91 -14.46
N THR A 437 35.00 16.83 -13.76
CA THR A 437 35.44 18.11 -14.31
C THR A 437 36.27 17.93 -15.59
N GLY A 438 35.82 18.56 -16.68
CA GLY A 438 36.50 18.54 -17.99
C GLY A 438 36.21 17.35 -18.88
N ASN A 439 35.39 16.37 -18.44
CA ASN A 439 35.02 15.19 -19.25
C ASN A 439 33.52 15.16 -19.57
N THR A 440 33.13 15.68 -20.74
CA THR A 440 31.72 15.73 -21.21
C THR A 440 31.06 14.37 -21.27
N ILE A 441 31.79 13.34 -21.71
CA ILE A 441 31.22 11.97 -21.83
C ILE A 441 30.90 11.43 -20.43
N ALA A 442 31.83 11.55 -19.51
CA ALA A 442 31.63 11.12 -18.12
C ALA A 442 30.46 11.88 -17.45
N THR A 443 30.32 13.19 -17.71
CA THR A 443 29.19 13.99 -17.22
C THR A 443 27.87 13.47 -17.76
N VAL A 444 27.76 13.19 -19.05
CA VAL A 444 26.54 12.65 -19.66
C VAL A 444 26.20 11.27 -19.10
N VAL A 445 27.18 10.37 -18.98
CA VAL A 445 26.96 9.04 -18.36
C VAL A 445 26.46 9.18 -16.92
N LEU A 446 27.04 10.10 -16.15
CA LEU A 446 26.65 10.30 -14.77
C LEU A 446 25.23 10.91 -14.65
N ILE A 447 24.84 11.80 -15.57
CA ILE A 447 23.46 12.30 -15.70
C ILE A 447 22.50 11.12 -15.94
N LEU A 448 22.83 10.21 -16.88
CA LEU A 448 22.01 9.03 -17.15
C LEU A 448 21.89 8.09 -15.94
N VAL A 449 22.96 7.94 -15.16
CA VAL A 449 22.93 7.18 -13.89
C VAL A 449 22.03 7.88 -12.87
N CYS A 450 22.10 9.20 -12.74
CA CYS A 450 21.20 9.96 -11.86
C CYS A 450 19.73 9.82 -12.30
N VAL A 451 19.43 9.86 -13.60
CA VAL A 451 18.09 9.64 -14.14
C VAL A 451 17.61 8.21 -13.84
N PHE A 452 18.48 7.21 -14.02
CA PHE A 452 18.17 5.83 -13.68
C PHE A 452 17.79 5.70 -12.21
N CYS A 453 18.63 6.19 -11.31
CA CYS A 453 18.38 6.19 -9.88
C CYS A 453 17.10 6.97 -9.51
N LEU A 454 16.90 8.14 -10.11
CA LEU A 454 15.72 8.97 -9.93
C LEU A 454 14.43 8.17 -10.23
N VAL A 455 14.33 7.56 -11.40
CA VAL A 455 13.13 6.83 -11.82
C VAL A 455 12.95 5.56 -10.99
N TYR A 456 14.04 4.86 -10.67
CA TYR A 456 14.01 3.65 -9.84
C TYR A 456 13.50 3.91 -8.42
N VAL A 457 13.88 5.04 -7.80
CA VAL A 457 13.49 5.37 -6.42
C VAL A 457 12.23 6.23 -6.31
N ALA A 458 11.72 6.78 -7.41
CA ALA A 458 10.60 7.74 -7.41
C ALA A 458 9.34 7.24 -6.68
N ARG A 459 9.06 5.93 -6.75
CA ARG A 459 7.92 5.29 -6.07
C ARG A 459 8.19 4.93 -4.61
N VAL A 460 9.46 4.99 -4.16
CA VAL A 460 9.86 4.53 -2.82
C VAL A 460 10.12 5.69 -1.89
N SER A 461 10.81 6.73 -2.38
CA SER A 461 11.28 7.83 -1.53
C SER A 461 11.32 9.16 -2.25
N GLN A 462 10.46 10.07 -1.83
CA GLN A 462 10.44 11.46 -2.30
C GLN A 462 11.75 12.20 -1.98
N LEU A 463 12.40 11.87 -0.87
CA LEU A 463 13.68 12.46 -0.47
C LEU A 463 14.79 12.08 -1.47
N LEU A 464 14.94 10.78 -1.77
CA LEU A 464 15.93 10.29 -2.72
C LEU A 464 15.65 10.77 -4.15
N MET A 465 14.36 10.85 -4.53
CA MET A 465 13.96 11.42 -5.81
C MET A 465 14.45 12.88 -5.93
N ALA A 466 14.20 13.72 -4.93
CA ALA A 466 14.64 15.11 -4.91
C ALA A 466 16.17 15.23 -4.90
N PHE A 467 16.87 14.34 -4.19
CA PHE A 467 18.33 14.24 -4.18
C PHE A 467 18.89 14.01 -5.61
N PHE A 468 18.41 12.96 -6.30
CA PHE A 468 18.92 12.64 -7.65
C PHE A 468 18.52 13.67 -8.70
N ILE A 469 17.33 14.31 -8.59
CA ILE A 469 16.97 15.46 -9.45
C ILE A 469 17.99 16.57 -9.30
N THR A 470 18.35 16.90 -8.06
CA THR A 470 19.30 18.02 -7.79
C THR A 470 20.71 17.67 -8.24
N CYS A 471 21.18 16.44 -8.03
CA CYS A 471 22.45 15.97 -8.57
C CYS A 471 22.48 16.06 -10.10
N MET A 472 21.42 15.57 -10.77
CA MET A 472 21.30 15.64 -12.23
C MET A 472 21.35 17.08 -12.74
N LEU A 473 20.65 18.00 -12.08
CA LEU A 473 20.64 19.41 -12.46
C LEU A 473 22.01 20.08 -12.23
N GLY A 474 22.69 19.74 -11.13
CA GLY A 474 24.06 20.21 -10.88
C GLY A 474 25.02 19.82 -11.99
N LEU A 475 24.97 18.56 -12.44
CA LEU A 475 25.73 18.05 -13.57
C LEU A 475 25.31 18.71 -14.90
N LEU A 476 24.02 18.97 -15.09
CA LEU A 476 23.52 19.67 -16.27
C LEU A 476 23.99 21.10 -16.35
N TYR A 477 24.00 21.88 -15.24
CA TYR A 477 24.56 23.19 -15.17
C TYR A 477 26.08 23.19 -15.45
N SER A 478 26.78 22.15 -14.97
CA SER A 478 28.21 21.98 -15.29
C SER A 478 28.43 21.77 -16.79
N LEU A 479 27.57 20.95 -17.46
CA LEU A 479 27.59 20.68 -18.88
C LEU A 479 27.32 21.96 -19.72
N LEU A 480 26.43 22.84 -19.24
CA LEU A 480 26.07 24.12 -19.88
C LEU A 480 27.07 25.23 -19.58
N GLY A 481 28.10 25.00 -18.76
CA GLY A 481 29.08 26.02 -18.37
C GLY A 481 28.51 27.09 -17.42
N THR A 482 27.32 26.89 -16.86
CA THR A 482 26.62 27.86 -15.98
C THR A 482 26.61 27.43 -14.52
N PHE A 483 27.48 26.49 -14.15
CA PHE A 483 27.59 26.01 -12.79
C PHE A 483 28.16 27.07 -11.85
N SER A 484 27.39 27.46 -10.83
CA SER A 484 27.90 28.29 -9.72
C SER A 484 27.26 27.79 -8.41
N ILE A 485 27.98 28.00 -7.31
CA ILE A 485 27.47 27.66 -5.97
C ILE A 485 26.23 28.52 -5.63
N GLU A 486 26.20 29.76 -6.09
CA GLU A 486 25.06 30.65 -5.92
C GLU A 486 23.79 30.12 -6.55
N VAL A 487 23.86 29.56 -7.76
CA VAL A 487 22.72 28.92 -8.46
C VAL A 487 22.15 27.76 -7.64
N LEU A 488 23.01 27.02 -6.98
CA LEU A 488 22.55 25.89 -6.14
C LEU A 488 21.86 26.37 -4.85
N TRP A 489 22.33 27.46 -4.22
CA TRP A 489 21.66 28.03 -3.06
C TRP A 489 20.33 28.70 -3.41
N VAL A 490 20.22 29.36 -4.53
CA VAL A 490 18.97 29.89 -5.07
C VAL A 490 17.94 28.73 -5.22
N ARG A 491 18.38 27.57 -5.68
CA ARG A 491 17.55 26.38 -5.77
C ARG A 491 16.97 25.89 -4.43
N VAL A 492 17.77 25.94 -3.35
CA VAL A 492 17.25 25.61 -2.01
C VAL A 492 16.20 26.61 -1.58
N ALA A 493 16.51 27.92 -1.75
CA ALA A 493 15.61 28.99 -1.37
C ALA A 493 14.28 28.92 -2.13
N GLU A 494 14.30 28.73 -3.45
CA GLU A 494 13.10 28.53 -4.29
C GLU A 494 12.31 27.28 -3.89
N THR A 495 13.00 26.17 -3.59
CA THR A 495 12.35 24.94 -3.13
C THR A 495 11.69 25.15 -1.76
N ALA A 496 12.36 25.87 -0.85
CA ALA A 496 11.81 26.19 0.47
C ALA A 496 10.60 27.12 0.37
N ILE A 497 10.66 28.16 -0.46
CA ILE A 497 9.53 29.07 -0.72
C ILE A 497 8.36 28.33 -1.36
N GLY A 498 8.61 27.51 -2.38
CA GLY A 498 7.56 26.73 -3.00
C GLY A 498 6.90 25.77 -2.02
N ALA A 499 7.68 25.09 -1.15
CA ALA A 499 7.14 24.22 -0.11
C ALA A 499 6.34 25.02 0.94
N ALA A 500 6.82 26.19 1.36
CA ALA A 500 6.12 27.07 2.29
C ALA A 500 4.83 27.63 1.67
N ALA A 501 4.87 28.11 0.44
CA ALA A 501 3.70 28.62 -0.30
C ALA A 501 2.62 27.53 -0.46
N GLY A 502 3.04 26.31 -0.83
CA GLY A 502 2.14 25.16 -0.90
C GLY A 502 1.53 24.81 0.45
N LEU A 503 2.31 24.82 1.53
CA LEU A 503 1.81 24.56 2.88
C LEU A 503 0.84 25.65 3.37
N ILE A 504 1.19 26.92 3.15
CA ILE A 504 0.32 28.08 3.48
C ILE A 504 -1.02 27.94 2.74
N ALA A 505 -0.99 27.66 1.43
CA ALA A 505 -2.20 27.43 0.66
C ALA A 505 -3.03 26.24 1.18
N ALA A 506 -2.39 25.13 1.53
CA ALA A 506 -3.06 23.93 2.09
C ALA A 506 -3.70 24.20 3.46
N ILE A 507 -3.17 25.14 4.25
CA ILE A 507 -3.69 25.49 5.58
C ILE A 507 -4.77 26.57 5.50
N LEU A 508 -4.61 27.59 4.65
CA LEU A 508 -5.47 28.77 4.61
C LEU A 508 -6.60 28.66 3.61
N VAL A 509 -6.39 27.96 2.48
CA VAL A 509 -7.37 27.86 1.39
C VAL A 509 -8.21 26.60 1.55
N VAL A 510 -9.42 26.72 2.06
CA VAL A 510 -10.34 25.59 2.24
C VAL A 510 -9.65 24.40 2.93
N PRO A 511 -9.20 24.56 4.17
CA PRO A 511 -8.35 23.56 4.82
C PRO A 511 -9.07 22.23 4.99
N VAL A 512 -8.47 21.15 4.52
CA VAL A 512 -8.88 19.80 4.86
C VAL A 512 -8.09 19.37 6.08
N ARG A 513 -8.76 19.29 7.22
CA ARG A 513 -8.12 18.79 8.42
C ARG A 513 -7.83 17.30 8.21
N THR A 514 -6.60 16.88 8.49
CA THR A 514 -6.22 15.45 8.41
C THR A 514 -7.21 14.57 9.19
N ARG A 515 -7.74 15.06 10.31
CA ARG A 515 -8.78 14.37 11.08
C ARG A 515 -10.05 14.13 10.27
N THR A 516 -10.53 15.10 9.51
CA THR A 516 -11.76 14.94 8.70
C THR A 516 -11.58 13.88 7.61
N VAL A 517 -10.43 13.89 6.91
CA VAL A 517 -10.13 12.86 5.90
C VAL A 517 -9.95 11.50 6.56
N MET A 518 -9.24 11.44 7.68
CA MET A 518 -9.06 10.21 8.44
C MET A 518 -10.41 9.61 8.87
N VAL A 519 -11.32 10.43 9.39
CA VAL A 519 -12.67 10.00 9.79
C VAL A 519 -13.44 9.46 8.58
N SER A 520 -13.41 10.17 7.45
CA SER A 520 -14.06 9.73 6.21
C SER A 520 -13.45 8.44 5.65
N ASP A 521 -12.12 8.29 5.69
CA ASP A 521 -11.45 7.06 5.22
C ASP A 521 -11.73 5.88 6.17
N ILE A 522 -11.85 6.13 7.49
CA ILE A 522 -12.25 5.11 8.47
C ILE A 522 -13.71 4.72 8.25
N ASP A 523 -14.61 5.68 8.01
CA ASP A 523 -16.00 5.40 7.70
C ASP A 523 -16.13 4.52 6.46
N ALA A 524 -15.41 4.85 5.38
CA ALA A 524 -15.36 4.01 4.18
C ALA A 524 -14.89 2.58 4.48
N ALA A 525 -13.82 2.41 5.26
CA ALA A 525 -13.35 1.08 5.65
C ALA A 525 -14.37 0.31 6.51
N LEU A 526 -15.16 1.00 7.33
CA LEU A 526 -16.24 0.39 8.11
C LEU A 526 -17.44 -0.01 7.22
N VAL A 527 -17.74 0.76 6.17
CA VAL A 527 -18.74 0.38 5.15
C VAL A 527 -18.32 -0.89 4.44
N ASP A 528 -17.08 -0.94 3.92
CA ASP A 528 -16.53 -2.13 3.24
C ASP A 528 -16.55 -3.35 4.16
N LEU A 529 -16.28 -3.15 5.46
CA LEU A 529 -16.36 -4.24 6.45
C LEU A 529 -17.78 -4.76 6.65
N CYS A 530 -18.80 -3.89 6.65
CA CYS A 530 -20.22 -4.29 6.73
C CYS A 530 -20.63 -5.08 5.49
N GLU A 531 -20.24 -4.62 4.30
CA GLU A 531 -20.52 -5.31 3.04
C GLU A 531 -19.86 -6.68 2.99
N PHE A 532 -18.59 -6.75 3.40
CA PHE A 532 -17.88 -8.02 3.57
C PHE A 532 -18.60 -8.98 4.51
N LEU A 533 -19.06 -8.51 5.68
CA LEU A 533 -19.73 -9.37 6.68
C LEU A 533 -21.06 -9.92 6.19
N SER A 534 -21.90 -9.10 5.55
CA SER A 534 -23.18 -9.53 5.00
C SER A 534 -23.01 -10.56 3.87
N SER A 535 -22.03 -10.32 2.99
CA SER A 535 -21.69 -11.24 1.90
C SER A 535 -21.05 -12.53 2.40
N ALA A 536 -20.20 -12.46 3.43
CA ALA A 536 -19.62 -13.65 4.06
C ALA A 536 -20.70 -14.51 4.74
N GLU A 537 -21.69 -13.89 5.39
CA GLU A 537 -22.84 -14.59 5.96
C GLU A 537 -23.67 -15.31 4.89
N ALA A 538 -23.96 -14.63 3.77
CA ALA A 538 -24.71 -15.19 2.67
C ALA A 538 -24.00 -16.41 2.06
N LEU A 539 -22.68 -16.31 1.82
CA LEU A 539 -21.86 -17.42 1.32
C LEU A 539 -21.80 -18.58 2.31
N LEU A 540 -21.47 -18.31 3.59
CA LEU A 540 -21.32 -19.33 4.63
C LEU A 540 -22.61 -20.13 4.85
N SER A 541 -23.77 -19.49 4.74
CA SER A 541 -25.09 -20.12 4.83
C SER A 541 -25.57 -20.76 3.54
N GLY A 542 -24.81 -20.65 2.43
CA GLY A 542 -25.17 -21.20 1.12
C GLY A 542 -26.33 -20.49 0.44
N ARG A 543 -26.68 -19.26 0.86
CA ARG A 543 -27.76 -18.47 0.28
C ARG A 543 -27.37 -17.80 -1.04
N GLU A 544 -26.13 -17.35 -1.14
CA GLU A 544 -25.60 -16.67 -2.32
C GLU A 544 -24.16 -17.13 -2.59
N ASN A 545 -23.76 -17.08 -3.85
CA ASN A 545 -22.39 -17.36 -4.27
C ASN A 545 -21.69 -16.02 -4.58
N VAL A 546 -21.04 -15.42 -3.57
CA VAL A 546 -20.42 -14.10 -3.62
C VAL A 546 -18.90 -14.20 -3.46
N ASN A 547 -18.16 -13.31 -4.10
CA ASN A 547 -16.71 -13.27 -4.02
C ASN A 547 -16.22 -12.52 -2.76
N VAL A 548 -16.30 -13.15 -1.60
CA VAL A 548 -15.85 -12.57 -0.32
C VAL A 548 -14.34 -12.26 -0.28
N ILE A 549 -13.56 -12.86 -1.19
CA ILE A 549 -12.11 -12.58 -1.26
C ILE A 549 -11.87 -11.19 -1.83
N GLU A 550 -12.59 -10.80 -2.90
CA GLU A 550 -12.50 -9.47 -3.47
C GLU A 550 -12.93 -8.40 -2.44
N LEU A 551 -14.05 -8.62 -1.75
CA LEU A 551 -14.51 -7.72 -0.69
C LEU A 551 -13.48 -7.58 0.45
N SER A 552 -12.78 -8.66 0.82
CA SER A 552 -11.70 -8.57 1.79
C SER A 552 -10.51 -7.73 1.28
N ARG A 553 -10.25 -7.73 -0.04
CA ARG A 553 -9.21 -6.90 -0.67
C ARG A 553 -9.62 -5.43 -0.81
N GLU A 554 -10.90 -5.16 -1.03
CA GLU A 554 -11.43 -3.80 -0.97
C GLU A 554 -11.24 -3.20 0.42
N LEU A 555 -11.59 -3.95 1.45
CA LEU A 555 -11.30 -3.55 2.84
C LEU A 555 -9.80 -3.31 3.08
N ASP A 556 -8.90 -4.16 2.56
CA ASP A 556 -7.45 -3.93 2.66
C ASP A 556 -7.03 -2.62 1.98
N ARG A 557 -7.59 -2.30 0.79
CA ARG A 557 -7.32 -1.04 0.08
C ARG A 557 -7.80 0.17 0.88
N SER A 558 -8.98 0.08 1.49
CA SER A 558 -9.52 1.15 2.35
C SER A 558 -8.68 1.34 3.61
N VAL A 559 -8.23 0.27 4.26
CA VAL A 559 -7.32 0.33 5.41
C VAL A 559 -5.95 0.92 5.03
N GLU A 560 -5.42 0.60 3.84
CA GLU A 560 -4.16 1.20 3.35
C GLU A 560 -4.33 2.70 3.04
N LYS A 561 -5.51 3.12 2.57
CA LYS A 561 -5.84 4.53 2.39
C LYS A 561 -5.85 5.26 3.73
N VAL A 562 -6.45 4.68 4.78
CA VAL A 562 -6.38 5.21 6.15
C VAL A 562 -4.93 5.31 6.61
N ARG A 563 -4.08 4.31 6.33
CA ARG A 563 -2.64 4.32 6.68
C ARG A 563 -1.93 5.53 6.07
N THR A 564 -2.14 5.80 4.78
CA THR A 564 -1.53 6.93 4.09
C THR A 564 -1.99 8.28 4.65
N THR A 565 -3.25 8.36 5.09
CA THR A 565 -3.83 9.55 5.72
C THR A 565 -3.31 9.78 7.13
N ILE A 566 -3.04 8.70 7.89
CA ILE A 566 -2.50 8.76 9.27
C ILE A 566 -0.97 8.99 9.29
N GLU A 567 -0.23 8.67 8.23
CA GLU A 567 1.24 8.80 8.17
C GLU A 567 1.76 10.15 8.70
N PRO A 568 1.16 11.31 8.37
CA PRO A 568 1.60 12.60 8.90
C PRO A 568 1.45 12.73 10.43
N LEU A 569 0.46 12.04 11.03
CA LEU A 569 0.21 12.07 12.47
C LEU A 569 1.21 11.19 13.23
N THR A 570 1.69 10.11 12.60
CA THR A 570 2.66 9.18 13.18
C THR A 570 4.11 9.60 12.93
N HIS A 571 4.35 10.68 12.19
CA HIS A 571 5.69 11.18 11.91
C HIS A 571 6.41 11.62 13.20
N PRO A 572 7.75 11.41 13.34
CA PRO A 572 8.52 11.76 14.54
C PRO A 572 8.41 13.22 15.00
N ILE A 573 8.05 14.13 14.09
CA ILE A 573 7.87 15.58 14.38
C ILE A 573 6.49 15.87 14.99
N SER A 574 5.54 14.93 14.95
CA SER A 574 4.22 15.11 15.53
C SER A 574 4.24 14.96 17.07
N LEU A 575 3.27 15.59 17.76
CA LEU A 575 3.12 15.45 19.22
C LEU A 575 2.93 13.97 19.60
N ALA A 576 3.59 13.52 20.66
CA ALA A 576 3.60 12.12 21.11
C ALA A 576 2.18 11.55 21.28
N SER A 577 1.27 12.30 21.91
CA SER A 577 -0.13 11.88 22.14
C SER A 577 -0.90 11.61 20.83
N ARG A 578 -0.65 12.39 19.77
CA ARG A 578 -1.28 12.18 18.46
C ARG A 578 -0.70 10.97 17.75
N ARG A 579 0.58 10.71 17.95
CA ARG A 579 1.27 9.55 17.39
C ARG A 579 0.73 8.25 17.98
N ASP A 580 0.58 8.18 19.30
CA ASP A 580 0.08 6.99 20.00
C ASP A 580 -1.38 6.67 19.60
N TYR A 581 -2.21 7.71 19.47
CA TYR A 581 -3.58 7.58 18.97
C TYR A 581 -3.62 7.03 17.53
N GLY A 582 -2.84 7.62 16.62
CA GLY A 582 -2.77 7.16 15.23
C GLY A 582 -2.31 5.70 15.12
N TRP A 583 -1.30 5.31 15.90
CA TRP A 583 -0.84 3.92 15.98
C TRP A 583 -1.89 2.95 16.51
N TYR A 584 -2.64 3.34 17.52
CA TYR A 584 -3.70 2.51 18.11
C TYR A 584 -4.83 2.26 17.10
N VAL A 585 -5.34 3.31 16.47
CA VAL A 585 -6.39 3.21 15.43
C VAL A 585 -5.91 2.33 14.29
N MET A 586 -4.71 2.60 13.74
CA MET A 586 -4.16 1.85 12.62
C MET A 586 -3.98 0.37 12.95
N SER A 587 -3.36 0.06 14.09
CA SER A 587 -3.15 -1.33 14.51
C SER A 587 -4.47 -2.09 14.76
N THR A 588 -5.54 -1.37 15.08
CA THR A 588 -6.86 -1.97 15.30
C THR A 588 -7.54 -2.26 13.95
N LEU A 589 -7.49 -1.34 12.99
CA LEU A 589 -8.00 -1.55 11.63
C LEU A 589 -7.25 -2.68 10.91
N GLU A 590 -5.93 -2.74 11.02
CA GLU A 590 -5.13 -3.84 10.48
C GLU A 590 -5.55 -5.21 11.05
N ARG A 591 -5.87 -5.25 12.35
CA ARG A 591 -6.40 -6.47 12.96
C ARG A 591 -7.79 -6.84 12.44
N LEU A 592 -8.66 -5.87 12.18
CA LEU A 592 -9.98 -6.11 11.59
C LEU A 592 -9.84 -6.67 10.18
N ALA A 593 -9.04 -6.04 9.32
CA ALA A 593 -8.74 -6.52 7.97
C ALA A 593 -8.12 -7.92 7.98
N PHE A 594 -7.19 -8.19 8.89
CA PHE A 594 -6.63 -9.53 9.07
C PHE A 594 -7.70 -10.59 9.40
N ARG A 595 -8.68 -10.26 10.27
CA ARG A 595 -9.76 -11.19 10.59
C ARG A 595 -10.72 -11.39 9.43
N ALA A 596 -11.02 -10.34 8.68
CA ALA A 596 -11.81 -10.44 7.44
C ALA A 596 -11.14 -11.40 6.44
N ARG A 597 -9.83 -11.23 6.20
CA ARG A 597 -9.07 -12.15 5.34
C ARG A 597 -9.10 -13.60 5.86
N GLN A 598 -8.99 -13.82 7.17
CA GLN A 598 -9.09 -15.18 7.74
C GLN A 598 -10.45 -15.79 7.49
N ILE A 599 -11.53 -15.01 7.59
CA ILE A 599 -12.86 -15.45 7.26
C ILE A 599 -12.93 -15.78 5.76
N ALA A 600 -12.52 -14.85 4.87
CA ALA A 600 -12.58 -15.01 3.42
C ALA A 600 -11.83 -16.28 2.94
N ALA A 601 -10.62 -16.51 3.46
CA ALA A 601 -9.79 -17.65 3.05
C ALA A 601 -10.40 -19.03 3.41
N ARG A 602 -11.25 -19.06 4.45
CA ARG A 602 -11.86 -20.29 4.97
C ARG A 602 -13.36 -20.40 4.71
N SER A 603 -13.96 -19.39 4.11
CA SER A 603 -15.38 -19.40 3.74
C SER A 603 -15.60 -20.30 2.54
N GLU A 604 -16.49 -21.26 2.69
CA GLU A 604 -16.98 -22.12 1.63
C GLU A 604 -18.52 -22.06 1.60
N PRO A 605 -19.14 -22.19 0.43
CA PRO A 605 -20.60 -22.17 0.34
C PRO A 605 -21.24 -23.22 1.26
N GLY A 606 -22.12 -22.79 2.15
CA GLY A 606 -22.83 -23.70 3.08
C GLY A 606 -21.96 -24.30 4.18
N LEU A 607 -20.79 -23.72 4.49
CA LEU A 607 -19.90 -24.20 5.56
C LEU A 607 -20.57 -24.17 6.94
N LEU A 608 -21.46 -23.22 7.18
CA LEU A 608 -22.24 -23.08 8.40
C LEU A 608 -23.72 -23.30 8.09
N PRO A 609 -24.48 -23.89 9.02
CA PRO A 609 -25.92 -24.04 8.83
C PRO A 609 -26.56 -22.64 8.71
N ALA A 610 -27.55 -22.53 7.82
CA ALA A 610 -28.36 -21.33 7.66
C ALA A 610 -29.33 -21.19 8.85
N ASP A 611 -28.81 -20.91 10.03
CA ASP A 611 -29.57 -20.70 11.25
C ASP A 611 -29.54 -19.21 11.69
N ASP A 612 -30.50 -18.86 12.56
CA ASP A 612 -30.64 -17.50 13.06
C ASP A 612 -29.43 -17.05 13.93
N ARG A 613 -28.56 -17.96 14.34
CA ARG A 613 -27.43 -17.66 15.23
C ARG A 613 -26.32 -16.91 14.49
N LEU A 614 -25.98 -17.38 13.29
CA LEU A 614 -24.96 -16.68 12.46
C LEU A 614 -25.47 -15.28 12.08
N SER A 615 -26.72 -15.19 11.62
CA SER A 615 -27.36 -13.92 11.27
C SER A 615 -27.40 -12.96 12.46
N ALA A 616 -27.73 -13.43 13.66
CA ALA A 616 -27.75 -12.62 14.88
C ALA A 616 -26.36 -12.10 15.27
N VAL A 617 -25.29 -12.88 15.03
CA VAL A 617 -23.91 -12.44 15.28
C VAL A 617 -23.52 -11.34 14.29
N VAL A 618 -23.74 -11.56 12.99
CA VAL A 618 -23.41 -10.60 11.94
C VAL A 618 -24.20 -9.30 12.13
N GLU A 619 -25.52 -9.37 12.38
CA GLU A 619 -26.38 -8.22 12.63
C GLU A 619 -25.95 -7.41 13.87
N ARG A 620 -25.49 -8.07 14.94
CA ARG A 620 -24.95 -7.37 16.12
C ARG A 620 -23.65 -6.66 15.80
N ILE A 621 -22.76 -7.30 15.03
CA ILE A 621 -21.49 -6.71 14.61
C ILE A 621 -21.78 -5.49 13.71
N SER A 622 -22.68 -5.61 12.74
CA SER A 622 -23.08 -4.52 11.84
C SER A 622 -23.69 -3.36 12.61
N ARG A 623 -24.57 -3.61 13.58
CA ARG A 623 -25.11 -2.57 14.46
C ARG A 623 -24.02 -1.84 15.26
N ASN A 624 -23.01 -2.55 15.76
CA ASN A 624 -21.88 -1.93 16.43
C ASN A 624 -21.05 -1.06 15.47
N ILE A 625 -20.92 -1.48 14.22
CA ILE A 625 -20.25 -0.67 13.19
C ILE A 625 -21.08 0.60 12.90
N ASP A 626 -22.41 0.49 12.76
CA ASP A 626 -23.27 1.67 12.55
C ASP A 626 -23.15 2.67 13.70
N VAL A 627 -23.14 2.19 14.96
CA VAL A 627 -22.91 3.05 16.15
C VAL A 627 -21.55 3.76 16.08
N LEU A 628 -20.51 3.09 15.59
CA LEU A 628 -19.20 3.72 15.39
C LEU A 628 -19.24 4.78 14.29
N ARG A 629 -19.94 4.52 13.21
CA ARG A 629 -20.10 5.46 12.08
C ARG A 629 -20.87 6.70 12.51
N ASP A 630 -21.97 6.52 13.25
CA ASP A 630 -22.74 7.62 13.81
C ASP A 630 -21.87 8.48 14.76
N ALA A 631 -21.05 7.85 15.59
CA ALA A 631 -20.13 8.56 16.49
C ALA A 631 -19.02 9.32 15.72
N LEU A 632 -18.54 8.79 14.58
CA LEU A 632 -17.61 9.49 13.70
C LEU A 632 -18.24 10.74 13.07
N ASP A 633 -19.54 10.70 12.76
CA ASP A 633 -20.33 11.84 12.26
C ASP A 633 -20.76 12.84 13.36
N GLY A 634 -20.51 12.49 14.63
CA GLY A 634 -20.75 13.37 15.80
C GLY A 634 -22.05 13.07 16.55
N ASP A 635 -22.73 11.94 16.28
CA ASP A 635 -23.86 11.47 17.11
C ASP A 635 -23.36 10.53 18.23
N GLU A 636 -23.23 11.07 19.45
CA GLU A 636 -22.68 10.35 20.62
C GLU A 636 -23.73 9.50 21.37
N ARG A 637 -24.94 9.31 20.83
CA ARG A 637 -26.06 8.65 21.55
C ARG A 637 -25.98 7.14 21.55
N GLY A 638 -25.22 6.53 20.62
CA GLY A 638 -25.10 5.09 20.48
C GLY A 638 -24.24 4.45 21.58
N ARG A 639 -24.48 3.15 21.85
CA ARG A 639 -23.65 2.33 22.74
C ARG A 639 -23.30 1.02 22.05
N LEU A 640 -22.05 0.61 22.14
CA LEU A 640 -21.60 -0.68 21.62
C LEU A 640 -22.10 -1.81 22.52
N VAL A 641 -22.57 -2.88 21.91
CA VAL A 641 -23.07 -4.07 22.60
C VAL A 641 -22.00 -5.15 22.57
N ARG A 642 -21.55 -5.59 23.75
CA ARG A 642 -20.58 -6.67 23.88
C ARG A 642 -21.28 -8.02 24.01
N ASN A 643 -20.83 -9.02 23.27
CA ASN A 643 -21.26 -10.39 23.48
C ASN A 643 -20.69 -10.92 24.80
N THR A 644 -21.57 -11.44 25.66
CA THR A 644 -21.21 -12.11 26.91
C THR A 644 -21.26 -13.63 26.82
N ALA A 645 -21.90 -14.14 25.77
CA ALA A 645 -21.89 -15.56 25.48
C ALA A 645 -20.56 -15.93 24.84
N THR A 646 -19.81 -16.85 25.43
CA THR A 646 -18.74 -17.56 24.73
C THR A 646 -19.32 -18.14 23.45
N PRO A 647 -18.74 -17.89 22.26
CA PRO A 647 -19.24 -18.55 21.06
C PRO A 647 -19.28 -20.05 21.34
N GLU A 648 -20.36 -20.69 20.97
CA GLU A 648 -20.55 -22.17 21.07
C GLU A 648 -19.58 -22.89 20.10
N THR A 649 -18.31 -22.49 20.12
CA THR A 649 -17.22 -23.08 19.34
C THR A 649 -16.94 -24.53 19.73
N ARG A 650 -17.52 -24.99 20.85
CA ARG A 650 -17.36 -26.37 21.35
C ARG A 650 -18.27 -27.38 20.66
N GLU A 651 -19.32 -26.95 20.00
CA GLU A 651 -20.34 -27.89 19.40
C GLU A 651 -20.06 -28.21 17.92
N THR A 652 -19.08 -27.57 17.27
CA THR A 652 -18.81 -27.80 15.85
C THR A 652 -17.56 -28.66 15.68
N ASP A 653 -17.71 -29.90 15.23
CA ASP A 653 -16.59 -30.80 14.92
C ASP A 653 -15.78 -30.36 13.67
N ASN A 654 -16.35 -29.46 12.85
CA ASN A 654 -15.71 -28.95 11.65
C ASN A 654 -14.67 -27.85 11.99
N ALA A 655 -13.39 -28.14 11.76
CA ALA A 655 -12.28 -27.23 12.07
C ALA A 655 -12.33 -25.88 11.29
N PRO A 656 -12.63 -25.82 9.97
CA PRO A 656 -12.86 -24.57 9.23
C PRO A 656 -14.00 -23.73 9.82
N ALA A 657 -15.15 -24.31 10.10
CA ALA A 657 -16.30 -23.62 10.68
C ALA A 657 -15.96 -23.00 12.05
N ARG A 658 -15.27 -23.75 12.92
CA ARG A 658 -14.79 -23.28 14.23
C ARG A 658 -13.83 -22.09 14.08
N SER A 659 -12.96 -22.12 13.09
CA SER A 659 -12.01 -21.04 12.82
C SER A 659 -12.72 -19.77 12.37
N VAL A 660 -13.74 -19.88 11.50
CA VAL A 660 -14.56 -18.74 11.06
C VAL A 660 -15.29 -18.10 12.24
N LEU A 661 -15.98 -18.90 13.05
CA LEU A 661 -16.71 -18.41 14.25
C LEU A 661 -15.76 -17.72 15.25
N THR A 662 -14.56 -18.28 15.47
CA THR A 662 -13.54 -17.66 16.31
C THR A 662 -13.07 -16.31 15.74
N SER A 663 -12.92 -16.23 14.42
CA SER A 663 -12.49 -14.99 13.73
C SER A 663 -13.57 -13.91 13.81
N LEU A 664 -14.86 -14.27 13.68
CA LEU A 664 -16.00 -13.36 13.88
C LEU A 664 -16.02 -12.78 15.31
N GLY A 665 -15.85 -13.62 16.33
CA GLY A 665 -15.80 -13.16 17.72
C GLY A 665 -14.61 -12.22 18.01
N ARG A 666 -13.45 -12.47 17.39
CA ARG A 666 -12.27 -11.60 17.49
C ARG A 666 -12.45 -10.29 16.70
N LEU A 667 -13.18 -10.32 15.59
CA LEU A 667 -13.54 -9.14 14.81
C LEU A 667 -14.45 -8.24 15.63
N GLU A 668 -15.49 -8.79 16.29
CA GLU A 668 -16.36 -8.07 17.21
C GLU A 668 -15.55 -7.38 18.35
N ALA A 669 -14.63 -8.11 18.96
CA ALA A 669 -13.74 -7.53 19.97
C ALA A 669 -12.87 -6.41 19.42
N GLY A 670 -12.43 -6.49 18.18
CA GLY A 670 -11.69 -5.43 17.48
C GLY A 670 -12.53 -4.16 17.27
N ILE A 671 -13.80 -4.30 16.90
CA ILE A 671 -14.73 -3.17 16.72
C ILE A 671 -14.94 -2.46 18.06
N ILE A 672 -15.15 -3.21 19.15
CA ILE A 672 -15.26 -2.64 20.49
C ILE A 672 -13.96 -1.94 20.90
N ALA A 673 -12.80 -2.48 20.53
CA ALA A 673 -11.52 -1.83 20.78
C ALA A 673 -11.37 -0.53 19.98
N LEU A 674 -11.85 -0.49 18.73
CA LEU A 674 -11.89 0.71 17.91
C LEU A 674 -12.81 1.78 18.52
N GLY A 675 -13.97 1.38 19.06
CA GLY A 675 -14.89 2.29 19.74
C GLY A 675 -14.30 2.99 20.95
N ARG A 676 -13.35 2.36 21.64
CA ARG A 676 -12.62 3.01 22.74
C ARG A 676 -11.73 4.16 22.26
N ALA A 677 -11.18 4.07 21.04
CA ALA A 677 -10.41 5.16 20.44
C ALA A 677 -11.27 6.39 20.14
N PHE A 678 -12.56 6.17 19.89
CA PHE A 678 -13.55 7.23 19.62
C PHE A 678 -14.42 7.57 20.84
N GLU A 679 -14.04 7.07 22.04
CA GLU A 679 -14.74 7.31 23.30
C GLU A 679 -16.21 6.85 23.32
N VAL A 680 -16.57 5.89 22.44
CA VAL A 680 -17.92 5.33 22.36
C VAL A 680 -18.18 4.42 23.55
N PRO A 681 -19.24 4.67 24.35
CA PRO A 681 -19.52 3.85 25.53
C PRO A 681 -19.96 2.44 25.16
N VAL A 682 -19.49 1.46 25.92
CA VAL A 682 -19.94 0.06 25.80
C VAL A 682 -21.09 -0.18 26.77
N ALA A 683 -22.20 -0.72 26.25
CA ALA A 683 -23.32 -1.12 27.09
C ALA A 683 -22.89 -2.27 28.02
N GLU A 684 -23.14 -2.12 29.32
CA GLU A 684 -23.01 -3.26 30.23
C GLU A 684 -23.99 -4.35 29.80
N PRO A 685 -23.55 -5.62 29.76
CA PRO A 685 -24.46 -6.70 29.45
C PRO A 685 -25.58 -6.68 30.46
N ALA A 686 -26.83 -6.64 29.99
CA ALA A 686 -27.99 -6.80 30.87
C ALA A 686 -27.76 -8.08 31.65
N ARG A 687 -27.64 -7.98 32.98
CA ARG A 687 -27.44 -9.13 33.87
C ARG A 687 -28.49 -10.17 33.47
N SER A 688 -28.03 -11.29 32.94
CA SER A 688 -28.89 -12.25 32.29
C SER A 688 -30.04 -12.62 33.22
N VAL A 689 -31.25 -12.68 32.69
CA VAL A 689 -32.44 -13.18 33.38
C VAL A 689 -32.17 -14.52 34.10
N GLN A 690 -31.21 -15.31 33.61
CA GLN A 690 -30.71 -16.54 34.22
C GLN A 690 -29.98 -16.32 35.57
N GLN A 691 -29.26 -15.21 35.79
CA GLN A 691 -28.68 -14.93 37.13
C GLN A 691 -29.76 -14.49 38.11
N ASN A 692 -30.79 -13.80 37.67
CA ASN A 692 -31.94 -13.48 38.49
C ASN A 692 -32.82 -14.70 38.79
N VAL A 693 -32.97 -15.63 37.87
CA VAL A 693 -33.63 -16.92 38.10
C VAL A 693 -32.81 -17.77 39.06
N ARG A 694 -31.48 -17.89 38.89
CA ARG A 694 -30.61 -18.59 39.87
C ARG A 694 -30.60 -17.98 41.26
N ARG A 695 -30.65 -16.65 41.36
CA ARG A 695 -30.79 -15.98 42.67
C ARG A 695 -32.17 -16.17 43.29
N ARG A 696 -33.25 -16.18 42.48
CA ARG A 696 -34.60 -16.46 42.96
C ARG A 696 -34.77 -17.93 43.35
N THR A 697 -34.21 -18.89 42.63
CA THR A 697 -34.22 -20.31 43.02
C THR A 697 -33.35 -20.57 44.25
N ALA A 698 -32.19 -19.92 44.40
CA ALA A 698 -31.34 -20.05 45.59
C ALA A 698 -31.99 -19.40 46.82
N SER A 699 -32.69 -18.26 46.69
CA SER A 699 -33.42 -17.65 47.78
C SER A 699 -34.69 -18.44 48.17
N ALA A 700 -35.38 -19.02 47.17
CA ALA A 700 -36.54 -19.91 47.44
C ALA A 700 -36.12 -21.23 48.12
N GLN A 701 -34.98 -21.82 47.77
CA GLN A 701 -34.40 -22.95 48.46
C GLN A 701 -33.96 -22.64 49.90
N ALA A 702 -33.33 -21.48 50.13
CA ALA A 702 -32.93 -21.04 51.47
C ALA A 702 -34.14 -20.72 52.35
N GLU A 703 -35.27 -20.33 51.80
CA GLU A 703 -36.53 -20.10 52.50
C GLU A 703 -37.26 -21.42 52.81
N GLY A 704 -37.21 -22.38 51.87
CA GLY A 704 -37.71 -23.77 52.08
C GLY A 704 -36.97 -24.51 53.20
N ASP A 705 -35.64 -24.37 53.27
CA ASP A 705 -34.82 -24.98 54.31
C ASP A 705 -35.05 -24.34 55.71
N ARG A 706 -35.42 -23.07 55.77
CA ARG A 706 -35.80 -22.40 57.02
C ARG A 706 -37.16 -22.86 57.53
N VAL A 707 -38.12 -23.10 56.64
CA VAL A 707 -39.45 -23.60 57.01
C VAL A 707 -39.41 -25.04 57.52
N THR A 708 -38.55 -25.87 56.89
CA THR A 708 -38.37 -27.27 57.34
C THR A 708 -37.62 -27.38 58.68
N SER A 709 -36.65 -26.50 58.94
CA SER A 709 -35.95 -26.49 60.23
C SER A 709 -36.85 -26.01 61.39
N THR A 710 -37.74 -25.04 61.13
CA THR A 710 -38.70 -24.55 62.15
C THR A 710 -39.78 -25.58 62.46
N SER A 711 -40.18 -26.42 61.51
CA SER A 711 -41.14 -27.53 61.71
C SER A 711 -40.52 -28.67 62.51
N GLN A 712 -39.22 -28.97 62.39
CA GLN A 712 -38.57 -30.03 63.17
C GLN A 712 -38.30 -29.59 64.62
N ASP A 713 -38.11 -28.31 64.90
CA ASP A 713 -37.99 -27.83 66.28
C ASP A 713 -39.29 -27.71 67.03
N SER A 714 -40.45 -27.58 66.34
CA SER A 714 -41.77 -27.62 66.93
C SER A 714 -42.20 -29.01 67.37
N VAL A 715 -41.78 -30.06 66.62
CA VAL A 715 -42.08 -31.47 66.93
C VAL A 715 -41.22 -31.98 68.11
N ARG A 716 -40.01 -31.44 68.34
CA ARG A 716 -39.18 -31.82 69.48
C ARG A 716 -39.58 -31.16 70.82
N ARG A 717 -40.41 -30.10 70.82
CA ARG A 717 -40.93 -29.46 72.08
C ARG A 717 -42.28 -30.03 72.55
N SER A 718 -42.89 -30.94 71.80
CA SER A 718 -44.14 -31.58 72.19
C SER A 718 -43.95 -33.00 72.82
N THR A 719 -42.69 -33.44 73.02
CA THR A 719 -42.34 -34.76 73.59
C THR A 719 -41.39 -34.64 74.78
N GLN A 720 -41.42 -33.54 75.55
CA GLN A 720 -40.86 -33.44 76.86
C GLN A 720 -41.94 -33.08 77.89
#